data_7fa09d515773d7217e0d3df57654aa33
#
_entry.id   7fa09d515773d7217e0d3df57654aa33
#
_cell.length_a   1.000
_cell.length_b   1.000
_cell.length_c   1.000
_cell.angle_alpha   90.00
_cell.angle_beta   90.00
_cell.angle_gamma   90.00
#
_symmetry.space_group_name_H-M   'P 1'
#
loop_
_entity.id
_entity.type
_entity.pdbx_description
1 polymer ?
#
loop_
_entity_poly.entity_id
_entity_poly.type
_entity_poly.pdbx_seq_one_letter_code
_entity_poly.pdbx_strand_id
1 'polypeptide(L)'
;MQHPGPPRFIAVGESLQLSPRDPDPEMSYQWYIERAPASSTIKLPSEEPVVEFAPDTPGTFQIGVESPVNDYSLTIRVFPGSFAPITIPEGESGSGGVSGHQSGSAQPVRKSAGVSGSGSGMRDDTVERGRPRIQLQGDVAGDELVITADAQTRPDNESTHSDIDVEFLIDDRDDVSSDVVSTTDREMRIPMEAVGRRVRIHAVAVTDVYSVPDSIEFTRDPQPDGGEVVVETETPAGDTNRQTDIVESDAEQLDISNRAINIRRPNEPPKWATDVTLYEIYVRGFVDDEETDSIFTALTERLDYLAELGVDCLWLTPVLQNDHAPHGYNITDFFHIASDLGDSEAYETFVDAAHDRGMTVLFDLVLNHSARDHPFYQDAVGNPDSPYHDWYAWRSEDEPETYFEWEYIANWNFQNLEVRRHLLDVVDKWMEVADGFRCDMAWAVPNSFWRELRDRVKTHDPEFLLLDETIPYIADFHGGMFDMHFDTTLYSTLREVGRGHADAAGILDAIDQREAVGFPPHAAFMLYAENHDETRYIVECGEDAAMAVAGALFTLPGVPMLYGGQEIGQRGRRDALAWDDAREKIYTHYQRLIELRNEISALGVDGSINPVDYTIVDDIETSVDTERVVAYERRADEESYVCILNFGETPVTVTIAETSIPRNNDEIKSNESVNVDVSAENLVTGESAAGAEGLVVNNVGVFAATINSDINXSSLLXDIS
;
A
#
# COMPACT_ATOMS: atom_id res chain seq x y z
N MET A 1 25.30 -11.07 11.27
CA MET A 1 23.83 -11.12 11.43
C MET A 1 23.35 -9.83 12.08
N GLN A 2 22.22 -9.32 11.65
CA GLN A 2 21.51 -8.21 12.29
C GLN A 2 20.34 -8.76 13.12
N HIS A 3 19.81 -7.94 14.01
CA HIS A 3 18.63 -8.29 14.81
C HIS A 3 17.45 -8.66 13.89
N PRO A 4 16.64 -9.69 14.23
CA PRO A 4 15.54 -10.11 13.37
C PRO A 4 14.37 -9.12 13.23
N GLY A 5 14.48 -7.93 13.83
CA GLY A 5 13.57 -6.83 13.57
C GLY A 5 12.52 -6.63 14.67
N PRO A 6 11.40 -6.00 14.32
CA PRO A 6 10.39 -5.63 15.34
C PRO A 6 9.73 -6.85 15.98
N PRO A 7 9.16 -6.68 17.18
CA PRO A 7 8.39 -7.76 17.81
C PRO A 7 7.23 -8.20 16.92
N ARG A 8 6.76 -9.42 17.13
CA ARG A 8 5.67 -9.99 16.34
C ARG A 8 4.42 -10.15 17.18
N PHE A 9 3.28 -10.10 16.49
CA PHE A 9 1.96 -10.38 17.06
C PHE A 9 1.36 -11.53 16.25
N ILE A 10 0.80 -12.53 16.93
CA ILE A 10 0.29 -13.74 16.30
C ILE A 10 -0.73 -14.39 17.24
N ALA A 11 -1.61 -15.24 16.74
CA ALA A 11 -2.52 -16.03 17.56
C ALA A 11 -2.20 -17.51 17.45
N VAL A 12 -2.60 -18.28 18.47
CA VAL A 12 -2.50 -19.75 18.47
C VAL A 12 -3.25 -20.28 17.24
N GLY A 13 -2.62 -21.18 16.51
CA GLY A 13 -3.17 -21.72 15.27
C GLY A 13 -2.63 -21.06 14.02
N GLU A 14 -1.98 -19.91 14.17
CA GLU A 14 -1.22 -19.28 13.09
C GLU A 14 0.25 -19.71 13.18
N SER A 15 1.02 -19.43 12.15
CA SER A 15 2.46 -19.65 12.17
C SER A 15 3.18 -18.48 11.49
N LEU A 16 4.42 -18.26 11.88
CA LEU A 16 5.27 -17.30 11.20
C LEU A 16 6.67 -17.87 11.00
N GLN A 17 7.29 -17.45 9.91
CA GLN A 17 8.65 -17.86 9.58
C GLN A 17 9.63 -16.90 10.22
N LEU A 18 10.64 -17.46 10.89
CA LEU A 18 11.74 -16.71 11.49
C LEU A 18 13.02 -16.99 10.72
N SER A 19 13.76 -15.95 10.37
CA SER A 19 15.03 -16.08 9.66
C SER A 19 16.02 -15.06 10.21
N PRO A 20 17.32 -15.38 10.21
CA PRO A 20 18.33 -14.37 10.57
C PRO A 20 18.33 -13.27 9.53
N ARG A 21 18.54 -12.04 9.94
CA ARG A 21 18.65 -10.89 9.04
C ARG A 21 20.11 -10.63 8.70
N ASP A 22 20.34 -10.26 7.44
CA ASP A 22 21.66 -10.03 6.88
C ASP A 22 22.61 -11.19 7.26
N PRO A 23 22.20 -12.43 6.95
CA PRO A 23 22.99 -13.59 7.36
C PRO A 23 24.24 -13.74 6.53
N ASP A 24 25.28 -14.28 7.15
CA ASP A 24 26.43 -14.84 6.44
C ASP A 24 26.09 -16.31 6.17
N PRO A 25 25.93 -16.72 4.91
CA PRO A 25 25.52 -18.10 4.62
C PRO A 25 26.50 -19.17 5.07
N GLU A 26 27.75 -18.79 5.33
CA GLU A 26 28.78 -19.72 5.83
C GLU A 26 28.70 -19.97 7.33
N MET A 27 27.91 -19.15 8.07
CA MET A 27 27.77 -19.31 9.51
C MET A 27 26.56 -20.17 9.86
N SER A 28 26.62 -20.78 11.05
CA SER A 28 25.51 -21.53 11.61
C SER A 28 24.64 -20.61 12.46
N TYR A 29 23.34 -20.85 12.43
CA TYR A 29 22.34 -20.10 13.19
C TYR A 29 21.47 -21.07 13.94
N GLN A 30 21.17 -20.73 15.20
CA GLN A 30 20.34 -21.59 16.04
C GLN A 30 19.24 -20.75 16.69
N TRP A 31 18.00 -21.15 16.45
CA TRP A 31 16.81 -20.56 17.09
C TRP A 31 16.46 -21.39 18.33
N TYR A 32 16.08 -20.73 19.41
CA TYR A 32 15.67 -21.40 20.62
C TYR A 32 14.63 -20.56 21.37
N ILE A 33 13.86 -21.22 22.23
CA ILE A 33 12.89 -20.53 23.07
C ILE A 33 13.60 -20.13 24.36
N GLU A 34 13.81 -18.83 24.53
CA GLU A 34 14.48 -18.27 25.69
C GLU A 34 13.52 -18.20 26.88
N ARG A 35 12.26 -17.81 26.62
CA ARG A 35 11.21 -17.74 27.62
C ARG A 35 9.85 -17.99 26.96
N ALA A 36 8.97 -18.70 27.65
CA ALA A 36 7.64 -19.05 27.16
C ALA A 36 6.64 -19.07 28.31
N PRO A 37 5.34 -18.93 28.03
CA PRO A 37 4.32 -19.17 29.05
C PRO A 37 4.46 -20.58 29.64
N ALA A 38 4.13 -20.73 30.91
CA ALA A 38 4.40 -21.96 31.68
C ALA A 38 3.74 -23.20 31.09
N SER A 39 2.61 -23.07 30.41
CA SER A 39 1.88 -24.20 29.80
C SER A 39 2.38 -24.59 28.42
N SER A 40 3.34 -23.82 27.83
CA SER A 40 3.86 -24.16 26.51
C SER A 40 4.82 -25.33 26.54
N THR A 41 4.71 -26.19 25.54
CA THR A 41 5.63 -27.32 25.33
C THR A 41 6.33 -27.25 23.98
N ILE A 42 6.17 -26.14 23.25
CA ILE A 42 6.70 -25.98 21.90
C ILE A 42 8.25 -25.95 21.92
N LYS A 43 8.86 -26.51 20.88
CA LYS A 43 10.30 -26.46 20.64
C LYS A 43 10.55 -26.07 19.19
N LEU A 44 11.66 -25.38 18.97
CA LEU A 44 12.08 -24.99 17.62
C LEU A 44 13.15 -25.98 17.10
N PRO A 45 13.19 -26.24 15.78
CA PRO A 45 14.25 -27.07 15.20
C PRO A 45 15.61 -26.47 15.48
N SER A 46 16.55 -27.26 15.97
CA SER A 46 17.84 -26.76 16.46
C SER A 46 18.91 -26.64 15.38
N GLU A 47 18.68 -27.14 14.18
CA GLU A 47 19.70 -27.19 13.13
C GLU A 47 19.32 -26.43 11.86
N GLU A 48 18.17 -25.76 11.84
CA GLU A 48 17.70 -25.03 10.68
C GLU A 48 17.85 -23.53 10.89
N PRO A 49 18.46 -22.79 9.95
CA PRO A 49 18.59 -21.34 10.10
C PRO A 49 17.28 -20.59 9.92
N VAL A 50 16.35 -21.15 9.15
CA VAL A 50 15.03 -20.57 8.93
C VAL A 50 14.00 -21.56 9.49
N VAL A 51 13.20 -21.10 10.46
CA VAL A 51 12.29 -21.98 11.21
C VAL A 51 10.85 -21.44 11.17
N GLU A 52 9.88 -22.36 11.32
CA GLU A 52 8.48 -22.02 11.51
C GLU A 52 8.19 -21.97 13.02
N PHE A 53 7.65 -20.85 13.47
CA PHE A 53 7.15 -20.71 14.83
C PHE A 53 5.62 -20.79 14.79
N ALA A 54 5.07 -21.85 15.40
CA ALA A 54 3.63 -22.07 15.51
C ALA A 54 3.29 -22.22 16.99
N PRO A 55 2.84 -21.14 17.66
CA PRO A 55 2.66 -21.17 19.11
C PRO A 55 1.51 -22.07 19.54
N ASP A 56 1.71 -22.72 20.68
CA ASP A 56 0.73 -23.63 21.27
C ASP A 56 -0.08 -23.01 22.41
N THR A 57 0.31 -21.84 22.90
CA THR A 57 -0.20 -21.23 24.14
C THR A 57 -0.21 -19.69 24.00
N PRO A 58 -1.28 -19.01 24.42
CA PRO A 58 -1.29 -17.55 24.49
C PRO A 58 -0.31 -17.03 25.55
N GLY A 59 0.19 -15.83 25.34
CA GLY A 59 1.11 -15.16 26.24
C GLY A 59 2.26 -14.52 25.48
N THR A 60 3.35 -14.25 26.18
CA THR A 60 4.53 -13.64 25.59
C THR A 60 5.67 -14.64 25.54
N PHE A 61 6.25 -14.79 24.34
CA PHE A 61 7.44 -15.61 24.10
C PHE A 61 8.63 -14.69 23.88
N GLN A 62 9.79 -15.10 24.40
CA GLN A 62 11.09 -14.56 24.00
C GLN A 62 11.81 -15.65 23.22
N ILE A 63 12.15 -15.33 21.97
CA ILE A 63 12.80 -16.27 21.06
C ILE A 63 14.21 -15.76 20.81
N GLY A 64 15.19 -16.61 21.07
CA GLY A 64 16.59 -16.29 20.81
C GLY A 64 17.06 -16.80 19.47
N VAL A 65 17.97 -16.06 18.84
CA VAL A 65 18.75 -16.54 17.69
C VAL A 65 20.23 -16.28 17.99
N GLU A 66 21.05 -17.30 17.85
CA GLU A 66 22.49 -17.17 18.09
C GLU A 66 23.30 -17.63 16.90
N SER A 67 24.45 -17.01 16.72
CA SER A 67 25.49 -17.36 15.77
C SER A 67 26.83 -17.36 16.49
N PRO A 68 27.93 -17.83 15.85
CA PRO A 68 29.21 -17.79 16.49
C PRO A 68 29.71 -16.40 16.88
N VAL A 69 29.14 -15.32 16.34
CA VAL A 69 29.65 -13.96 16.55
C VAL A 69 28.70 -13.07 17.36
N ASN A 70 27.39 -13.35 17.36
CA ASN A 70 26.41 -12.55 18.12
C ASN A 70 25.12 -13.32 18.35
N ASP A 71 24.30 -12.79 19.24
CA ASP A 71 23.00 -13.35 19.59
C ASP A 71 21.98 -12.21 19.77
N TYR A 72 20.71 -12.52 19.50
CA TYR A 72 19.62 -11.57 19.62
C TYR A 72 18.38 -12.23 20.21
N SER A 73 17.53 -11.42 20.83
CA SER A 73 16.26 -11.85 21.41
C SER A 73 15.11 -11.10 20.76
N LEU A 74 14.01 -11.79 20.48
CA LEU A 74 12.84 -11.28 19.78
C LEU A 74 11.59 -11.59 20.61
N THR A 75 10.78 -10.57 20.89
CA THR A 75 9.50 -10.71 21.57
C THR A 75 8.41 -11.10 20.57
N ILE A 76 7.62 -12.13 20.92
CA ILE A 76 6.42 -12.51 20.16
C ILE A 76 5.26 -12.55 21.15
N ARG A 77 4.25 -11.70 20.91
CA ARG A 77 3.01 -11.68 21.68
C ARG A 77 2.01 -12.60 20.99
N VAL A 78 1.54 -13.61 21.72
CA VAL A 78 0.63 -14.63 21.19
C VAL A 78 -0.73 -14.46 21.83
N PHE A 79 -1.77 -14.34 21.00
CA PHE A 79 -3.16 -14.23 21.40
C PHE A 79 -3.83 -15.60 21.37
N PRO A 80 -4.97 -15.78 22.08
CA PRO A 80 -5.76 -17.02 21.93
C PRO A 80 -6.14 -17.29 20.48
N GLY A 81 -6.35 -18.54 20.12
CA GLY A 81 -6.70 -18.93 18.76
C GLY A 81 -7.97 -18.29 18.22
N SER A 82 -8.91 -17.95 19.11
CA SER A 82 -10.14 -17.25 18.76
C SER A 82 -9.88 -15.78 18.33
N PHE A 83 -8.68 -15.27 18.56
CA PHE A 83 -8.28 -13.90 18.23
C PHE A 83 -7.55 -13.80 16.89
N ALA A 84 -7.39 -14.91 16.16
CA ALA A 84 -6.74 -14.88 14.85
C ALA A 84 -7.62 -14.10 13.87
N PRO A 85 -7.07 -13.11 13.15
CA PRO A 85 -7.85 -12.37 12.17
C PRO A 85 -8.39 -13.30 11.08
N ILE A 86 -9.64 -13.11 10.74
CA ILE A 86 -10.27 -13.88 9.66
C ILE A 86 -9.84 -13.22 8.35
N THR A 87 -9.10 -13.95 7.54
CA THR A 87 -8.88 -13.55 6.15
C THR A 87 -10.23 -13.80 5.45
N ILE A 88 -10.88 -12.74 5.04
CA ILE A 88 -12.14 -12.87 4.30
C ILE A 88 -11.80 -13.62 3.00
N PRO A 89 -12.29 -14.85 2.80
CA PRO A 89 -12.08 -15.49 1.51
C PRO A 89 -12.66 -14.60 0.43
N GLU A 90 -12.03 -14.58 -0.71
CA GLU A 90 -12.67 -13.97 -1.88
C GLU A 90 -14.12 -14.44 -1.87
N GLY A 91 -15.03 -13.47 -1.74
CA GLY A 91 -16.43 -13.80 -1.81
C GLY A 91 -16.64 -14.63 -3.06
N GLU A 92 -17.53 -15.58 -3.00
CA GLU A 92 -17.98 -16.33 -4.18
C GLU A 92 -18.67 -15.35 -5.16
N SER A 93 -18.07 -14.20 -5.35
CA SER A 93 -18.48 -13.27 -6.40
C SER A 93 -18.10 -13.96 -7.70
N GLY A 94 -19.07 -14.55 -8.21
CA GLY A 94 -19.18 -15.15 -9.51
C GLY A 94 -17.89 -15.51 -10.20
N SER A 95 -17.66 -16.78 -10.31
CA SER A 95 -16.85 -17.34 -11.34
C SER A 95 -17.27 -16.74 -12.69
N GLY A 96 -16.94 -15.51 -12.92
CA GLY A 96 -16.92 -14.95 -14.26
C GLY A 96 -15.86 -15.76 -14.98
N GLY A 97 -16.29 -16.60 -15.88
CA GLY A 97 -15.42 -17.54 -16.52
C GLY A 97 -14.20 -16.84 -17.08
N VAL A 98 -13.08 -17.18 -16.51
CA VAL A 98 -11.81 -16.86 -17.12
C VAL A 98 -11.76 -17.70 -18.39
N SER A 99 -12.14 -17.10 -19.50
CA SER A 99 -11.97 -17.75 -20.78
C SER A 99 -10.46 -17.87 -21.00
N GLY A 100 -10.02 -19.06 -20.89
CA GLY A 100 -8.71 -19.58 -21.07
C GLY A 100 -7.67 -18.77 -21.80
N HIS A 101 -7.01 -17.92 -21.08
CA HIS A 101 -5.65 -17.55 -21.38
C HIS A 101 -4.96 -17.28 -20.06
N GLN A 102 -3.88 -17.96 -19.86
CA GLN A 102 -3.03 -18.05 -18.71
C GLN A 102 -2.51 -16.69 -18.21
N SER A 103 -3.40 -15.88 -17.72
CA SER A 103 -3.02 -14.81 -16.84
C SER A 103 -3.48 -15.26 -15.46
N GLY A 104 -2.51 -15.39 -14.57
CA GLY A 104 -2.77 -16.05 -13.33
C GLY A 104 -3.70 -15.30 -12.42
N SER A 105 -4.96 -15.63 -12.48
CA SER A 105 -5.87 -15.35 -11.38
C SER A 105 -5.74 -16.52 -10.43
N ALA A 106 -4.70 -16.50 -9.65
CA ALA A 106 -4.51 -17.55 -8.69
C ALA A 106 -5.13 -17.15 -7.39
N GLN A 107 -5.78 -18.06 -6.85
CA GLN A 107 -6.19 -18.00 -5.48
C GLN A 107 -4.95 -18.14 -4.60
N PRO A 108 -4.75 -17.25 -3.64
CA PRO A 108 -3.72 -17.49 -2.65
C PRO A 108 -4.15 -18.69 -1.83
N VAL A 109 -3.52 -19.81 -2.06
CA VAL A 109 -3.70 -20.95 -1.21
C VAL A 109 -2.80 -20.77 0.01
N ARG A 110 -3.19 -19.86 0.90
CA ARG A 110 -2.90 -20.12 2.28
C ARG A 110 -4.10 -20.91 2.80
N LYS A 111 -3.99 -22.20 2.72
CA LYS A 111 -4.81 -23.05 3.57
C LYS A 111 -4.38 -22.74 5.00
N SER A 112 -5.06 -21.82 5.64
CA SER A 112 -5.11 -21.88 7.09
C SER A 112 -5.52 -23.30 7.41
N ALA A 113 -4.70 -24.00 8.16
CA ALA A 113 -4.99 -25.34 8.62
C ALA A 113 -6.41 -25.32 9.19
N GLY A 114 -7.26 -26.13 8.63
CA GLY A 114 -8.66 -26.07 8.91
C GLY A 114 -8.96 -26.23 10.39
N VAL A 115 -9.52 -25.20 10.96
CA VAL A 115 -10.19 -25.36 12.25
C VAL A 115 -11.56 -25.91 11.93
N SER A 116 -11.67 -27.22 11.98
CA SER A 116 -12.96 -27.87 12.00
C SER A 116 -13.55 -27.67 13.40
N GLY A 117 -14.19 -26.56 13.62
CA GLY A 117 -14.89 -26.27 14.85
C GLY A 117 -16.28 -25.77 14.52
N SER A 118 -17.25 -26.58 14.89
CA SER A 118 -18.66 -26.23 14.79
C SER A 118 -19.01 -25.11 15.76
N GLY A 119 -18.98 -23.89 15.27
CA GLY A 119 -19.44 -22.71 16.01
C GLY A 119 -19.96 -21.69 15.02
N SER A 120 -21.20 -21.87 14.62
CA SER A 120 -21.81 -21.05 13.58
C SER A 120 -22.27 -19.66 14.04
N GLY A 121 -22.07 -19.31 15.31
CA GLY A 121 -22.59 -18.05 15.84
C GLY A 121 -21.59 -16.89 15.91
N MET A 122 -20.29 -17.19 16.03
CA MET A 122 -19.27 -16.15 16.22
C MET A 122 -18.69 -15.60 14.91
N ARG A 123 -18.85 -16.31 13.80
CA ARG A 123 -18.27 -15.90 12.52
C ARG A 123 -19.02 -14.74 11.85
N ASP A 124 -20.31 -14.68 12.04
CA ASP A 124 -21.13 -13.63 11.42
C ASP A 124 -20.88 -12.25 12.06
N ASP A 125 -20.78 -12.20 13.39
CA ASP A 125 -20.59 -10.95 14.11
C ASP A 125 -19.22 -10.31 13.84
N THR A 126 -18.17 -11.13 13.69
CA THR A 126 -16.83 -10.62 13.42
C THR A 126 -16.68 -10.09 11.98
N VAL A 127 -17.39 -10.69 11.04
CA VAL A 127 -17.40 -10.19 9.65
C VAL A 127 -18.18 -8.88 9.55
N GLU A 128 -19.26 -8.74 10.32
CA GLU A 128 -20.05 -7.50 10.34
C GLU A 128 -19.32 -6.33 11.02
N ARG A 129 -18.58 -6.61 12.09
CA ARG A 129 -17.82 -5.59 12.83
C ARG A 129 -16.52 -5.19 12.14
N GLY A 130 -15.95 -6.10 11.35
CA GLY A 130 -14.66 -5.90 10.74
C GLY A 130 -13.51 -6.07 11.72
N ARG A 131 -12.29 -6.13 11.18
CA ARG A 131 -11.05 -6.21 11.95
C ARG A 131 -10.76 -4.85 12.57
N PRO A 132 -10.35 -4.77 13.86
CA PRO A 132 -9.96 -3.47 14.43
C PRO A 132 -8.76 -2.88 13.69
N ARG A 133 -8.63 -1.56 13.74
CA ARG A 133 -7.54 -0.82 13.13
C ARG A 133 -6.89 0.06 14.18
N ILE A 134 -5.61 0.36 14.01
CA ILE A 134 -4.87 1.20 14.92
C ILE A 134 -3.97 2.16 14.14
N GLN A 135 -3.84 3.38 14.66
CA GLN A 135 -2.92 4.38 14.16
C GLN A 135 -2.26 5.05 15.36
N LEU A 136 -0.94 5.01 15.42
CA LEU A 136 -0.19 5.62 16.51
C LEU A 136 0.19 7.05 16.16
N GLN A 137 0.22 7.91 17.17
CA GLN A 137 0.75 9.26 17.08
C GLN A 137 1.77 9.47 18.18
N GLY A 138 2.87 10.13 17.83
CA GLY A 138 3.92 10.44 18.78
C GLY A 138 4.02 11.94 19.01
N ASP A 139 4.34 12.32 20.23
CA ASP A 139 4.53 13.73 20.61
C ASP A 139 5.54 13.81 21.75
N VAL A 140 6.00 15.03 22.00
CA VAL A 140 6.87 15.35 23.15
C VAL A 140 6.08 16.27 24.07
N ALA A 141 5.89 15.84 25.33
CA ALA A 141 5.18 16.61 26.34
C ALA A 141 6.10 16.80 27.57
N GLY A 142 6.71 17.96 27.67
CA GLY A 142 7.70 18.24 28.71
C GLY A 142 8.94 17.37 28.52
N ASP A 143 9.22 16.53 29.52
CA ASP A 143 10.36 15.62 29.52
C ASP A 143 9.97 14.16 29.22
N GLU A 144 8.83 13.98 28.59
CA GLU A 144 8.33 12.64 28.21
C GLU A 144 8.00 12.55 26.73
N LEU A 145 8.26 11.37 26.14
CA LEU A 145 7.69 10.97 24.86
C LEU A 145 6.30 10.41 25.14
N VAL A 146 5.32 10.84 24.37
CA VAL A 146 3.93 10.42 24.53
C VAL A 146 3.48 9.75 23.22
N ILE A 147 3.07 8.50 23.33
CA ILE A 147 2.55 7.73 22.21
C ILE A 147 1.06 7.50 22.47
N THR A 148 0.23 7.99 21.58
CA THR A 148 -1.24 7.87 21.66
C THR A 148 -1.73 6.94 20.57
N ALA A 149 -2.64 6.04 20.92
CA ALA A 149 -3.24 5.09 19.98
C ALA A 149 -4.67 5.51 19.66
N ASP A 150 -4.94 5.73 18.38
CA ASP A 150 -6.29 5.84 17.84
C ASP A 150 -6.68 4.45 17.32
N ALA A 151 -7.60 3.80 18.04
CA ALA A 151 -8.04 2.44 17.71
C ALA A 151 -9.53 2.47 17.36
N GLN A 152 -9.88 1.85 16.23
CA GLN A 152 -11.23 1.93 15.66
C GLN A 152 -11.71 0.56 15.20
N THR A 153 -13.03 0.36 15.31
CA THR A 153 -13.74 -0.70 14.58
C THR A 153 -14.77 -0.02 13.68
N ARG A 154 -15.33 -0.77 12.73
CA ARG A 154 -16.47 -0.29 11.96
C ARG A 154 -17.58 0.12 12.94
N PRO A 155 -18.21 1.29 12.74
CA PRO A 155 -19.32 1.68 13.58
C PRO A 155 -20.50 0.73 13.35
N ASP A 156 -20.73 -0.17 14.28
CA ASP A 156 -22.06 -0.77 14.39
C ASP A 156 -22.84 0.07 15.41
N ASN A 157 -24.15 0.03 15.34
CA ASN A 157 -25.02 0.92 16.11
C ASN A 157 -24.99 0.63 17.62
N GLU A 158 -24.19 -0.30 18.10
CA GLU A 158 -24.23 -0.77 19.49
C GLU A 158 -22.86 -0.86 20.19
N SER A 159 -21.74 -0.75 19.48
CA SER A 159 -20.42 -0.86 20.12
C SER A 159 -19.85 0.52 20.42
N THR A 160 -19.46 0.70 21.67
CA THR A 160 -18.76 1.90 22.14
C THR A 160 -17.25 1.69 22.00
N HIS A 161 -16.50 2.77 21.81
CA HIS A 161 -15.03 2.78 21.76
C HIS A 161 -14.36 2.11 22.97
N SER A 162 -15.08 1.88 24.05
CA SER A 162 -14.57 1.29 25.30
C SER A 162 -14.25 -0.22 25.19
N ASP A 163 -14.66 -0.88 24.11
CA ASP A 163 -14.51 -2.33 23.98
C ASP A 163 -13.27 -2.74 23.18
N ILE A 164 -12.39 -1.80 22.83
CA ILE A 164 -11.15 -2.06 22.12
C ILE A 164 -9.99 -1.89 23.09
N ASP A 165 -9.22 -2.95 23.32
CA ASP A 165 -7.97 -2.88 24.08
C ASP A 165 -6.82 -2.51 23.16
N VAL A 166 -5.78 -1.90 23.71
CA VAL A 166 -4.55 -1.61 22.97
C VAL A 166 -3.38 -2.24 23.73
N GLU A 167 -2.55 -2.97 23.02
CA GLU A 167 -1.32 -3.52 23.58
C GLU A 167 -0.11 -2.89 22.91
N PHE A 168 0.81 -2.36 23.70
CA PHE A 168 2.05 -1.72 23.26
C PHE A 168 3.23 -2.62 23.56
N LEU A 169 4.19 -2.66 22.62
CA LEU A 169 5.50 -3.31 22.83
C LEU A 169 6.60 -2.34 22.42
N ILE A 170 7.65 -2.29 23.24
CA ILE A 170 8.88 -1.59 22.87
C ILE A 170 9.73 -2.55 22.03
N ASP A 171 10.36 -2.04 20.99
CA ASP A 171 11.22 -2.83 20.10
C ASP A 171 12.39 -3.43 20.88
N ASP A 172 12.66 -4.70 20.66
CA ASP A 172 13.72 -5.43 21.35
C ASP A 172 15.13 -4.88 21.06
N ARG A 173 15.27 -4.11 19.99
CA ARG A 173 16.55 -3.48 19.63
C ARG A 173 16.84 -2.23 20.46
N ASP A 174 15.87 -1.74 21.20
CA ASP A 174 15.97 -0.46 21.92
C ASP A 174 16.09 -0.71 23.43
N ASP A 175 17.08 -0.11 24.05
CA ASP A 175 17.41 -0.35 25.45
C ASP A 175 16.62 0.60 26.36
N VAL A 176 15.33 0.29 26.53
CA VAL A 176 14.44 1.04 27.43
C VAL A 176 13.84 0.05 28.42
N SER A 177 14.10 0.30 29.71
CA SER A 177 13.53 -0.54 30.77
C SER A 177 12.04 -0.36 30.88
N SER A 178 11.29 -1.44 30.95
CA SER A 178 9.83 -1.41 31.15
C SER A 178 9.42 -0.76 32.48
N ASP A 179 10.33 -0.72 33.45
CA ASP A 179 10.06 -0.16 34.79
C ASP A 179 9.85 1.35 34.77
N VAL A 180 10.39 2.06 33.77
CA VAL A 180 10.28 3.53 33.67
C VAL A 180 9.13 3.97 32.76
N VAL A 181 8.50 3.04 32.06
CA VAL A 181 7.43 3.32 31.10
C VAL A 181 6.08 3.24 31.80
N SER A 182 5.22 4.21 31.58
CA SER A 182 3.84 4.16 32.06
C SER A 182 2.89 3.97 30.88
N THR A 183 1.91 3.10 31.06
CA THR A 183 0.94 2.75 30.01
C THR A 183 -0.47 2.84 30.59
N THR A 184 -1.35 3.52 29.87
CA THR A 184 -2.80 3.52 30.11
C THR A 184 -3.47 2.79 28.94
N ASP A 185 -4.80 2.85 28.89
CA ASP A 185 -5.56 2.13 27.85
C ASP A 185 -5.18 2.54 26.43
N ARG A 186 -4.84 3.81 26.23
CA ARG A 186 -4.61 4.38 24.89
C ARG A 186 -3.29 5.12 24.76
N GLU A 187 -2.45 5.12 25.79
CA GLU A 187 -1.29 5.98 25.82
C GLU A 187 -0.11 5.28 26.50
N MET A 188 1.07 5.47 25.92
CA MET A 188 2.33 5.08 26.54
C MET A 188 3.18 6.33 26.72
N ARG A 189 3.81 6.48 27.91
CA ARG A 189 4.72 7.57 28.21
C ARG A 189 6.08 7.03 28.57
N ILE A 190 7.13 7.61 27.99
CA ILE A 190 8.51 7.21 28.21
C ILE A 190 9.32 8.45 28.59
N PRO A 191 9.97 8.47 29.76
CA PRO A 191 10.84 9.60 30.11
C PRO A 191 11.96 9.76 29.08
N MET A 192 12.22 10.99 28.64
CA MET A 192 13.24 11.26 27.61
C MET A 192 14.64 10.84 28.08
N GLU A 193 14.90 10.90 29.39
CA GLU A 193 16.19 10.47 29.97
C GLU A 193 16.43 8.95 29.82
N ALA A 194 15.36 8.16 29.64
CA ALA A 194 15.44 6.70 29.47
C ALA A 194 15.70 6.30 28.02
N VAL A 195 15.64 7.24 27.08
CA VAL A 195 15.74 6.98 25.65
C VAL A 195 17.15 7.32 25.17
N GLY A 196 17.79 6.38 24.51
CA GLY A 196 19.07 6.59 23.86
C GLY A 196 18.89 7.34 22.51
N ARG A 197 19.56 6.88 21.47
CA ARG A 197 19.51 7.51 20.14
C ARG A 197 18.20 7.26 19.43
N ARG A 198 17.47 6.19 19.78
CA ARG A 198 16.25 5.76 19.10
C ARG A 198 15.38 4.98 20.09
N VAL A 199 14.07 5.11 19.94
CA VAL A 199 13.11 4.17 20.50
C VAL A 199 11.99 3.95 19.52
N ARG A 200 11.60 2.68 19.33
CA ARG A 200 10.51 2.25 18.44
C ARG A 200 9.45 1.58 19.29
N ILE A 201 8.23 1.99 19.12
CA ILE A 201 7.07 1.46 19.83
C ILE A 201 6.12 0.85 18.81
N HIS A 202 5.62 -0.34 19.09
CA HIS A 202 4.69 -1.08 18.26
C HIS A 202 3.42 -1.35 19.05
N ALA A 203 2.27 -1.32 18.38
CA ALA A 203 1.01 -1.59 19.08
C ALA A 203 0.01 -2.25 18.17
N VAL A 204 -0.92 -2.98 18.77
CA VAL A 204 -2.09 -3.56 18.12
C VAL A 204 -3.34 -3.18 18.90
N ALA A 205 -4.44 -3.03 18.18
CA ALA A 205 -5.78 -2.96 18.73
C ALA A 205 -6.33 -4.37 18.83
N VAL A 206 -7.02 -4.67 19.93
CA VAL A 206 -7.50 -6.03 20.21
C VAL A 206 -8.98 -5.96 20.58
N THR A 207 -9.79 -6.70 19.84
CA THR A 207 -11.17 -7.03 20.16
C THR A 207 -11.28 -8.55 20.32
N ASP A 208 -12.13 -9.21 19.56
CA ASP A 208 -12.12 -10.67 19.39
C ASP A 208 -10.95 -11.14 18.52
N VAL A 209 -10.36 -10.21 17.77
CA VAL A 209 -9.21 -10.42 16.89
C VAL A 209 -8.22 -9.30 17.13
N TYR A 210 -6.98 -9.45 16.62
CA TYR A 210 -5.97 -8.38 16.72
C TYR A 210 -5.81 -7.68 15.38
N SER A 211 -5.44 -6.39 15.45
CA SER A 211 -5.24 -5.54 14.28
C SER A 211 -3.90 -5.79 13.60
N VAL A 212 -3.75 -5.27 12.39
CA VAL A 212 -2.42 -5.02 11.81
C VAL A 212 -1.67 -4.11 12.79
N PRO A 213 -0.41 -4.39 13.14
CA PRO A 213 0.34 -3.52 14.05
C PRO A 213 0.71 -2.20 13.38
N ASP A 214 0.73 -1.13 14.17
CA ASP A 214 1.32 0.13 13.78
C ASP A 214 2.55 0.43 14.62
N SER A 215 3.36 1.37 14.19
CA SER A 215 4.63 1.69 14.82
C SER A 215 4.86 3.19 14.82
N ILE A 216 5.56 3.67 15.87
CA ILE A 216 6.06 5.03 15.94
C ILE A 216 7.53 4.98 16.33
N GLU A 217 8.33 5.85 15.73
CA GLU A 217 9.77 5.89 15.95
C GLU A 217 10.18 7.29 16.37
N PHE A 218 10.96 7.38 17.45
CA PHE A 218 11.61 8.60 17.91
C PHE A 218 13.10 8.43 17.73
N THR A 219 13.76 9.40 17.07
CA THR A 219 15.21 9.41 16.90
C THR A 219 15.76 10.75 17.39
N ARG A 220 16.91 10.70 18.06
CA ARG A 220 17.69 11.91 18.39
C ARG A 220 18.71 12.11 17.31
N ASP A 221 18.86 13.33 16.85
CA ASP A 221 19.98 13.69 15.99
C ASP A 221 21.29 13.48 16.77
N PRO A 222 22.34 12.94 16.14
CA PRO A 222 23.61 12.81 16.83
C PRO A 222 24.08 14.20 17.28
N GLN A 223 24.42 14.31 18.57
CA GLN A 223 25.06 15.52 19.07
C GLN A 223 26.33 15.74 18.25
N PRO A 224 26.56 16.92 17.70
CA PRO A 224 27.84 17.18 17.08
C PRO A 224 28.92 16.99 18.12
N ASP A 225 29.85 16.08 17.86
CA ASP A 225 31.00 15.82 18.73
C ASP A 225 31.71 17.14 19.00
N GLY A 226 31.53 17.72 20.18
CA GLY A 226 32.33 18.79 20.78
C GLY A 226 32.81 19.92 19.86
N GLY A 227 32.20 20.11 18.72
CA GLY A 227 32.58 21.17 17.82
C GLY A 227 31.80 22.43 18.10
N GLU A 228 32.52 23.54 18.18
CA GLU A 228 31.92 24.87 18.33
C GLU A 228 30.82 25.10 17.29
N VAL A 229 29.64 25.44 17.76
CA VAL A 229 28.57 25.90 16.86
C VAL A 229 28.94 27.33 16.37
N VAL A 230 29.42 27.38 15.16
CA VAL A 230 29.65 28.70 14.52
C VAL A 230 28.29 29.15 13.96
N VAL A 231 27.65 30.04 14.68
CA VAL A 231 26.46 30.72 14.15
C VAL A 231 26.95 31.81 13.22
N GLU A 232 26.87 31.56 11.93
CA GLU A 232 27.12 32.62 10.93
C GLU A 232 25.91 33.56 10.92
N THR A 233 26.07 34.68 11.63
CA THR A 233 25.18 35.81 11.44
C THR A 233 25.72 36.64 10.28
N GLU A 234 24.92 36.76 9.23
CA GLU A 234 25.24 37.69 8.13
C GLU A 234 25.16 39.11 8.65
N THR A 235 26.31 39.73 8.87
CA THR A 235 26.43 41.20 9.05
C THR A 235 26.84 41.85 7.76
N PRO A 236 26.29 43.02 7.45
CA PRO A 236 26.68 43.73 6.22
C PRO A 236 28.16 44.13 6.28
N ALA A 237 28.78 44.08 5.11
CA ALA A 237 30.21 44.27 4.92
C ALA A 237 30.80 45.49 5.64
N GLY A 238 31.82 45.27 6.44
CA GLY A 238 32.74 46.31 6.85
C GLY A 238 33.20 46.37 8.28
N ASP A 239 33.50 45.27 8.98
CA ASP A 239 34.43 45.41 10.10
C ASP A 239 35.04 44.05 10.50
N THR A 240 36.35 44.04 10.53
CA THR A 240 37.15 42.89 10.89
C THR A 240 37.44 42.88 12.40
N ASN A 241 36.52 42.44 13.20
CA ASN A 241 36.86 42.05 14.59
C ASN A 241 35.92 40.92 15.03
N ARG A 242 36.45 39.69 15.03
CA ARG A 242 35.74 38.53 15.56
C ARG A 242 35.80 38.58 17.08
N GLN A 243 34.66 38.79 17.70
CA GLN A 243 34.49 38.62 19.14
C GLN A 243 33.46 37.52 19.35
N THR A 244 33.89 36.40 19.90
CA THR A 244 33.03 35.27 20.23
C THR A 244 32.41 35.55 21.60
N ASP A 245 31.14 35.88 21.64
CA ASP A 245 30.38 35.92 22.88
C ASP A 245 29.66 34.58 23.08
N ILE A 246 30.07 33.86 24.09
CA ILE A 246 29.40 32.66 24.55
C ILE A 246 28.28 33.09 25.48
N VAL A 247 27.03 32.99 25.03
CA VAL A 247 25.88 33.26 25.87
C VAL A 247 25.27 31.90 26.25
N GLU A 248 25.50 31.50 27.47
CA GLU A 248 24.79 30.34 28.04
C GLU A 248 23.46 30.79 28.59
N SER A 249 22.34 30.32 28.05
CA SER A 249 21.05 30.45 28.68
C SER A 249 20.37 29.09 28.77
N ASP A 250 19.99 28.70 29.97
CA ASP A 250 19.35 27.40 30.26
C ASP A 250 18.01 27.19 29.53
N ALA A 251 17.35 28.29 29.16
CA ALA A 251 16.06 28.20 28.43
C ALA A 251 16.24 27.87 26.94
N GLU A 252 17.35 28.30 26.33
CA GLU A 252 17.66 27.94 24.94
C GLU A 252 18.10 26.49 24.81
N GLN A 253 18.71 25.93 25.83
CA GLN A 253 19.17 24.56 25.86
C GLN A 253 18.01 23.55 25.89
N LEU A 254 16.90 23.91 26.54
CA LEU A 254 15.66 23.10 26.54
C LEU A 254 14.98 23.11 25.16
N ASP A 255 15.01 24.22 24.47
CA ASP A 255 14.43 24.34 23.13
C ASP A 255 15.25 23.56 22.08
N ILE A 256 16.57 23.50 22.25
CA ILE A 256 17.46 22.75 21.40
C ILE A 256 17.27 21.23 21.60
N SER A 257 17.03 20.78 22.85
CA SER A 257 16.80 19.36 23.12
C SER A 257 15.48 18.87 22.52
N ASN A 258 14.46 19.72 22.45
CA ASN A 258 13.17 19.38 21.83
C ASN A 258 13.27 19.36 20.30
N ARG A 259 14.12 20.22 19.71
CA ARG A 259 14.34 20.25 18.26
C ARG A 259 15.16 19.08 17.75
N ALA A 260 15.86 18.35 18.64
CA ALA A 260 16.71 17.23 18.27
C ALA A 260 15.97 15.92 18.14
N ILE A 261 14.66 15.87 18.43
CA ILE A 261 13.85 14.64 18.37
C ILE A 261 13.01 14.64 17.10
N ASN A 262 13.23 13.62 16.28
CA ASN A 262 12.44 13.33 15.08
C ASN A 262 11.41 12.27 15.43
N ILE A 263 10.17 12.48 15.01
CA ILE A 263 9.06 11.53 15.20
C ILE A 263 8.60 11.07 13.82
N ARG A 264 8.54 9.75 13.63
CA ARG A 264 8.14 9.17 12.33
C ARG A 264 7.21 7.99 12.55
N ARG A 265 6.25 7.82 11.64
CA ARG A 265 5.47 6.59 11.53
C ARG A 265 6.07 5.75 10.39
N PRO A 266 6.81 4.68 10.68
CA PRO A 266 7.49 3.92 9.62
C PRO A 266 6.56 3.29 8.60
N ASN A 267 5.31 2.95 8.99
CA ASN A 267 4.35 2.31 8.09
C ASN A 267 3.55 3.31 7.25
N GLU A 268 3.76 4.61 7.43
CA GLU A 268 3.12 5.61 6.60
C GLU A 268 3.78 5.64 5.22
N PRO A 269 2.99 5.59 4.13
CA PRO A 269 3.58 5.66 2.79
C PRO A 269 4.35 6.95 2.58
N PRO A 270 5.40 6.95 1.74
CA PRO A 270 6.06 8.21 1.39
C PRO A 270 5.05 9.19 0.82
N LYS A 271 5.12 10.43 1.26
CA LYS A 271 4.12 11.43 0.87
C LYS A 271 4.10 11.66 -0.65
N TRP A 272 5.29 11.67 -1.29
CA TRP A 272 5.34 11.84 -2.76
C TRP A 272 4.51 10.77 -3.47
N ALA A 273 4.50 9.54 -2.95
CA ALA A 273 3.85 8.39 -3.60
C ALA A 273 2.32 8.45 -3.52
N THR A 274 1.76 9.20 -2.57
CA THR A 274 0.30 9.32 -2.46
C THR A 274 -0.27 10.46 -3.31
N ASP A 275 0.59 11.35 -3.79
CA ASP A 275 0.17 12.52 -4.57
C ASP A 275 0.31 12.32 -6.09
N VAL A 276 0.91 11.20 -6.53
CA VAL A 276 1.22 10.98 -7.95
C VAL A 276 0.06 10.34 -8.72
N THR A 277 0.16 10.41 -10.05
CA THR A 277 -0.55 9.52 -10.98
C THR A 277 0.48 8.55 -11.55
N LEU A 278 0.28 7.25 -11.30
CA LEU A 278 1.15 6.21 -11.83
C LEU A 278 0.81 5.94 -13.30
N TYR A 279 1.83 5.56 -14.05
CA TYR A 279 1.68 5.13 -15.45
C TYR A 279 2.53 3.89 -15.66
N GLU A 280 1.87 2.79 -15.99
CA GLU A 280 2.54 1.53 -16.25
C GLU A 280 2.98 1.48 -17.71
N ILE A 281 4.26 1.25 -17.93
CA ILE A 281 4.86 1.10 -19.26
C ILE A 281 5.19 -0.38 -19.49
N TYR A 282 4.48 -1.00 -20.42
CA TYR A 282 4.88 -2.30 -20.95
C TYR A 282 6.03 -2.06 -21.93
N VAL A 283 7.25 -2.35 -21.49
CA VAL A 283 8.45 -1.81 -22.15
C VAL A 283 8.63 -2.30 -23.58
N ARG A 284 8.14 -3.51 -23.92
CA ARG A 284 8.29 -4.08 -25.26
C ARG A 284 7.12 -3.79 -26.20
N GLY A 285 6.18 -2.94 -25.78
CA GLY A 285 5.07 -2.52 -26.63
C GLY A 285 4.82 -1.03 -26.66
N PHE A 286 5.49 -0.27 -25.79
CA PHE A 286 5.19 1.15 -25.65
C PHE A 286 5.74 1.99 -26.79
N VAL A 287 6.92 1.64 -27.30
CA VAL A 287 7.59 2.37 -28.39
C VAL A 287 7.91 1.41 -29.53
N ASP A 288 8.04 1.98 -30.74
CA ASP A 288 8.42 1.22 -31.93
C ASP A 288 9.94 1.09 -31.97
N ASP A 289 10.45 -0.12 -31.99
CA ASP A 289 11.88 -0.40 -31.92
C ASP A 289 12.60 -0.36 -33.27
N GLU A 290 11.87 -0.16 -34.37
CA GLU A 290 12.44 -0.23 -35.73
C GLU A 290 13.37 0.94 -36.10
N GLU A 291 13.33 2.05 -35.33
CA GLU A 291 14.05 3.27 -35.68
C GLU A 291 15.03 3.78 -34.61
N THR A 292 15.29 3.02 -33.55
CA THR A 292 16.11 3.49 -32.42
C THR A 292 17.23 2.54 -32.04
N ASP A 293 18.29 3.10 -31.45
CA ASP A 293 19.43 2.34 -30.95
C ASP A 293 19.09 1.50 -29.72
N SER A 294 18.06 1.88 -28.96
CA SER A 294 17.58 1.09 -27.83
C SER A 294 16.15 1.52 -27.44
N ILE A 295 15.42 0.60 -26.84
CA ILE A 295 14.06 0.88 -26.34
C ILE A 295 14.12 1.99 -25.28
N PHE A 296 15.13 1.99 -24.39
CA PHE A 296 15.24 3.05 -23.38
C PHE A 296 15.45 4.42 -24.01
N THR A 297 16.19 4.51 -25.11
CA THR A 297 16.37 5.79 -25.84
C THR A 297 15.01 6.23 -26.39
N ALA A 298 14.23 5.33 -26.96
CA ALA A 298 12.90 5.65 -27.48
C ALA A 298 11.93 6.05 -26.37
N LEU A 299 12.01 5.39 -25.21
CA LEU A 299 11.21 5.75 -24.05
C LEU A 299 11.56 7.17 -23.54
N THR A 300 12.84 7.48 -23.53
CA THR A 300 13.32 8.82 -23.11
C THR A 300 12.70 9.90 -24.01
N GLU A 301 12.58 9.65 -25.30
CA GLU A 301 11.94 10.58 -26.25
C GLU A 301 10.44 10.75 -26.00
N ARG A 302 9.78 9.81 -25.32
CA ARG A 302 8.36 9.88 -24.99
C ARG A 302 8.07 10.59 -23.67
N LEU A 303 9.07 10.94 -22.87
CA LEU A 303 8.86 11.52 -21.55
C LEU A 303 8.12 12.86 -21.60
N ASP A 304 8.35 13.68 -22.65
CA ASP A 304 7.62 14.95 -22.79
C ASP A 304 6.12 14.73 -22.99
N TYR A 305 5.74 13.67 -23.74
CA TYR A 305 4.34 13.29 -23.91
C TYR A 305 3.72 12.92 -22.55
N LEU A 306 4.44 12.13 -21.74
CA LEU A 306 3.95 11.69 -20.42
C LEU A 306 3.83 12.88 -19.47
N ALA A 307 4.77 13.81 -19.53
CA ALA A 307 4.70 15.05 -18.73
C ALA A 307 3.49 15.90 -19.14
N GLU A 308 3.22 16.01 -20.45
CA GLU A 308 2.07 16.76 -20.95
C GLU A 308 0.74 16.10 -20.55
N LEU A 309 0.67 14.77 -20.53
CA LEU A 309 -0.48 14.02 -20.03
C LEU A 309 -0.72 14.33 -18.55
N GLY A 310 0.34 14.50 -17.77
CA GLY A 310 0.27 14.85 -16.35
C GLY A 310 0.65 13.72 -15.41
N VAL A 311 1.11 12.57 -15.93
CA VAL A 311 1.57 11.47 -15.07
C VAL A 311 2.94 11.80 -14.51
N ASP A 312 3.23 11.29 -13.32
CA ASP A 312 4.46 11.67 -12.62
C ASP A 312 5.10 10.53 -11.82
N CYS A 313 4.67 9.30 -12.05
CA CYS A 313 5.35 8.11 -11.52
C CYS A 313 5.25 7.00 -12.57
N LEU A 314 6.39 6.48 -13.00
CA LEU A 314 6.44 5.50 -14.09
C LEU A 314 6.80 4.13 -13.51
N TRP A 315 5.95 3.12 -13.74
CA TRP A 315 6.25 1.73 -13.46
C TRP A 315 6.59 1.06 -14.79
N LEU A 316 7.85 0.59 -14.94
CA LEU A 316 8.28 -0.18 -16.09
C LEU A 316 8.15 -1.67 -15.78
N THR A 317 7.52 -2.43 -16.67
CA THR A 317 7.53 -3.92 -16.56
C THR A 317 8.97 -4.41 -16.64
N PRO A 318 9.27 -5.68 -16.25
CA PRO A 318 10.64 -6.07 -15.94
C PRO A 318 11.65 -5.78 -17.06
N VAL A 319 12.79 -5.21 -16.66
CA VAL A 319 13.82 -4.72 -17.58
C VAL A 319 15.08 -5.60 -17.58
N LEU A 320 15.09 -6.69 -16.83
CA LEU A 320 16.27 -7.56 -16.69
C LEU A 320 16.35 -8.62 -17.78
N GLN A 321 17.53 -9.20 -17.97
CA GLN A 321 17.75 -10.32 -18.89
C GLN A 321 16.76 -11.45 -18.58
N ASN A 322 16.19 -12.01 -19.63
CA ASN A 322 15.10 -12.97 -19.50
C ASN A 322 15.19 -14.02 -20.62
N ASP A 323 14.24 -14.94 -20.64
CA ASP A 323 14.19 -16.06 -21.59
C ASP A 323 13.58 -15.66 -22.94
N HIS A 324 13.53 -14.37 -23.25
CA HIS A 324 12.94 -13.77 -24.45
C HIS A 324 11.41 -13.85 -24.52
N ALA A 325 10.74 -14.26 -23.44
CA ALA A 325 9.29 -14.06 -23.35
C ALA A 325 9.02 -12.55 -23.23
N PRO A 326 8.17 -11.97 -24.09
CA PRO A 326 8.08 -10.51 -24.17
C PRO A 326 7.65 -9.81 -22.89
N HIS A 327 6.98 -10.51 -21.96
CA HIS A 327 6.54 -9.93 -20.69
C HIS A 327 7.71 -9.64 -19.74
N GLY A 328 8.85 -10.33 -19.87
CA GLY A 328 10.06 -10.06 -19.08
C GLY A 328 10.14 -10.71 -17.71
N TYR A 329 9.11 -11.43 -17.27
CA TYR A 329 9.05 -11.98 -15.90
C TYR A 329 9.85 -13.27 -15.70
N ASN A 330 10.32 -13.89 -16.79
CA ASN A 330 11.13 -15.11 -16.70
C ASN A 330 12.62 -14.73 -16.74
N ILE A 331 13.15 -14.32 -15.59
CA ILE A 331 14.47 -13.67 -15.50
C ILE A 331 15.58 -14.71 -15.51
N THR A 332 16.57 -14.49 -16.37
CA THR A 332 17.76 -15.35 -16.50
C THR A 332 19.03 -14.73 -15.91
N ASP A 333 19.02 -13.41 -15.62
CA ASP A 333 20.13 -12.71 -14.98
C ASP A 333 19.57 -11.51 -14.25
N PHE A 334 19.68 -11.53 -12.92
CA PHE A 334 19.09 -10.51 -12.07
C PHE A 334 19.96 -9.25 -11.94
N PHE A 335 21.16 -9.25 -12.52
CA PHE A 335 22.10 -8.14 -12.34
C PHE A 335 22.36 -7.34 -13.62
N HIS A 336 21.75 -7.73 -14.74
CA HIS A 336 21.98 -7.05 -16.02
C HIS A 336 20.67 -6.72 -16.74
N ILE A 337 20.66 -5.54 -17.34
CA ILE A 337 19.55 -5.07 -18.19
C ILE A 337 19.45 -5.96 -19.43
N ALA A 338 18.22 -6.20 -19.87
CA ALA A 338 17.95 -7.00 -21.08
C ALA A 338 18.53 -6.30 -22.31
N SER A 339 19.32 -7.04 -23.09
CA SER A 339 20.04 -6.49 -24.24
C SER A 339 19.12 -5.95 -25.34
N ASP A 340 17.89 -6.48 -25.44
CA ASP A 340 16.90 -5.96 -26.38
C ASP A 340 16.33 -4.60 -25.98
N LEU A 341 16.45 -4.23 -24.71
CA LEU A 341 15.98 -2.92 -24.21
C LEU A 341 17.07 -1.85 -24.27
N GLY A 342 18.33 -2.28 -24.19
CA GLY A 342 19.47 -1.38 -24.13
C GLY A 342 20.51 -1.89 -23.15
N ASP A 343 21.14 -0.98 -22.42
CA ASP A 343 22.12 -1.31 -21.37
C ASP A 343 21.87 -0.48 -20.12
N SER A 344 22.70 -0.66 -19.11
CA SER A 344 22.56 0.07 -17.82
C SER A 344 22.67 1.58 -18.01
N GLU A 345 23.58 2.04 -18.89
CA GLU A 345 23.75 3.46 -19.15
C GLU A 345 22.47 4.07 -19.77
N ALA A 346 21.86 3.38 -20.73
CA ALA A 346 20.61 3.83 -21.34
C ALA A 346 19.46 3.86 -20.34
N TYR A 347 19.39 2.86 -19.44
CA TYR A 347 18.37 2.80 -18.40
C TYR A 347 18.55 3.96 -17.40
N GLU A 348 19.79 4.20 -16.93
CA GLU A 348 20.08 5.29 -16.00
C GLU A 348 19.80 6.67 -16.65
N THR A 349 20.13 6.82 -17.94
CA THR A 349 19.81 8.03 -18.70
C THR A 349 18.30 8.26 -18.74
N PHE A 350 17.52 7.21 -18.95
CA PHE A 350 16.05 7.28 -18.92
C PHE A 350 15.56 7.75 -17.54
N VAL A 351 16.07 7.13 -16.46
CA VAL A 351 15.66 7.47 -15.09
C VAL A 351 16.01 8.95 -14.79
N ASP A 352 17.23 9.38 -15.13
CA ASP A 352 17.67 10.79 -14.94
C ASP A 352 16.76 11.76 -15.71
N ALA A 353 16.41 11.41 -16.96
CA ALA A 353 15.53 12.24 -17.79
C ALA A 353 14.11 12.32 -17.22
N ALA A 354 13.63 11.21 -16.61
CA ALA A 354 12.35 11.21 -15.91
C ALA A 354 12.41 12.12 -14.68
N HIS A 355 13.48 12.01 -13.88
CA HIS A 355 13.70 12.86 -12.71
C HIS A 355 13.77 14.36 -13.10
N ASP A 356 14.41 14.69 -14.20
CA ASP A 356 14.48 16.08 -14.71
C ASP A 356 13.10 16.65 -15.01
N ARG A 357 12.10 15.80 -15.23
CA ARG A 357 10.71 16.19 -15.49
C ARG A 357 9.81 16.03 -14.27
N GLY A 358 10.39 15.75 -13.10
CA GLY A 358 9.64 15.58 -11.87
C GLY A 358 8.94 14.23 -11.74
N MET A 359 9.34 13.25 -12.55
CA MET A 359 8.74 11.89 -12.50
C MET A 359 9.64 10.95 -11.70
N THR A 360 9.03 10.10 -10.87
CA THR A 360 9.71 8.99 -10.21
C THR A 360 9.59 7.72 -11.06
N VAL A 361 10.47 6.75 -10.83
CA VAL A 361 10.53 5.51 -11.60
C VAL A 361 10.52 4.33 -10.64
N LEU A 362 9.55 3.42 -10.81
CA LEU A 362 9.46 2.18 -10.06
C LEU A 362 10.06 1.03 -10.87
N PHE A 363 10.85 0.21 -10.19
CA PHE A 363 11.46 -0.98 -10.75
C PHE A 363 10.58 -2.20 -10.44
N ASP A 364 10.29 -3.03 -11.45
CA ASP A 364 9.49 -4.26 -11.27
C ASP A 364 10.40 -5.36 -10.72
N LEU A 365 10.22 -5.68 -9.45
CA LEU A 365 11.09 -6.60 -8.71
C LEU A 365 10.43 -7.98 -8.65
N VAL A 366 11.06 -8.97 -9.31
CA VAL A 366 10.54 -10.32 -9.43
C VAL A 366 11.41 -11.25 -8.59
N LEU A 367 10.95 -11.61 -7.38
CA LEU A 367 11.77 -12.36 -6.42
C LEU A 367 11.28 -13.78 -6.14
N ASN A 368 10.09 -14.17 -6.61
CA ASN A 368 9.55 -15.51 -6.32
C ASN A 368 10.33 -16.63 -7.03
N HIS A 369 10.85 -16.36 -8.22
CA HIS A 369 11.34 -17.40 -9.11
C HIS A 369 12.44 -16.89 -10.05
N SER A 370 13.14 -17.81 -10.68
CA SER A 370 13.93 -17.53 -11.89
C SER A 370 13.28 -18.21 -13.09
N ALA A 371 13.72 -17.86 -14.30
CA ALA A 371 13.43 -18.66 -15.48
C ALA A 371 14.08 -20.03 -15.37
N ARG A 372 13.53 -21.04 -16.03
CA ARG A 372 14.20 -22.34 -16.17
C ARG A 372 15.43 -22.24 -17.07
N ASP A 373 15.53 -21.20 -17.88
CA ASP A 373 16.75 -20.91 -18.67
C ASP A 373 17.85 -20.23 -17.87
N HIS A 374 17.59 -19.89 -16.58
CA HIS A 374 18.63 -19.32 -15.72
C HIS A 374 19.79 -20.30 -15.55
N PRO A 375 21.06 -19.86 -15.66
CA PRO A 375 22.20 -20.78 -15.56
C PRO A 375 22.22 -21.63 -14.29
N PHE A 376 21.78 -21.07 -13.15
CA PHE A 376 21.74 -21.83 -11.89
C PHE A 376 20.73 -22.98 -11.97
N TYR A 377 19.57 -22.72 -12.55
CA TYR A 377 18.55 -23.77 -12.73
C TYR A 377 19.04 -24.84 -13.70
N GLN A 378 19.65 -24.43 -14.80
CA GLN A 378 20.17 -25.37 -15.80
C GLN A 378 21.22 -26.31 -15.20
N ASP A 379 22.04 -25.82 -14.24
CA ASP A 379 23.00 -26.65 -13.53
C ASP A 379 22.32 -27.56 -12.49
N ALA A 380 21.22 -27.11 -11.91
CA ALA A 380 20.55 -27.76 -10.75
C ALA A 380 19.61 -28.89 -11.16
N VAL A 381 18.87 -28.74 -12.29
CA VAL A 381 17.81 -29.67 -12.65
C VAL A 381 18.38 -31.07 -12.96
N GLY A 382 17.84 -32.11 -12.28
CA GLY A 382 18.33 -33.46 -12.41
C GLY A 382 19.75 -33.67 -11.91
N ASN A 383 20.30 -32.77 -11.11
CA ASN A 383 21.70 -32.81 -10.68
C ASN A 383 21.80 -32.50 -9.17
N PRO A 384 21.56 -33.50 -8.31
CA PRO A 384 21.66 -33.27 -6.86
C PRO A 384 23.04 -32.84 -6.36
N ASP A 385 24.10 -33.02 -7.15
CA ASP A 385 25.46 -32.61 -6.79
C ASP A 385 25.77 -31.15 -7.18
N SER A 386 24.86 -30.47 -7.85
CA SER A 386 25.01 -29.05 -8.20
C SER A 386 25.06 -28.18 -6.95
N PRO A 387 25.96 -27.18 -6.90
CA PRO A 387 25.93 -26.21 -5.78
C PRO A 387 24.64 -25.39 -5.79
N TYR A 388 23.88 -25.38 -6.89
CA TYR A 388 22.61 -24.65 -7.01
C TYR A 388 21.39 -25.54 -6.80
N HIS A 389 21.54 -26.84 -6.54
CA HIS A 389 20.40 -27.73 -6.39
C HIS A 389 19.48 -27.24 -5.26
N ASP A 390 20.04 -26.91 -4.12
CA ASP A 390 19.29 -26.47 -2.93
C ASP A 390 18.87 -24.98 -3.01
N TRP A 391 19.19 -24.30 -4.13
CA TRP A 391 18.69 -22.93 -4.38
C TRP A 391 17.25 -22.92 -4.85
N TYR A 392 16.74 -24.06 -5.32
CA TYR A 392 15.38 -24.18 -5.85
C TYR A 392 14.53 -25.06 -4.95
N ALA A 393 13.23 -24.85 -4.96
CA ALA A 393 12.26 -25.70 -4.29
C ALA A 393 11.79 -26.77 -5.30
N TRP A 394 11.75 -28.03 -4.87
CA TRP A 394 11.50 -29.16 -5.76
C TRP A 394 10.24 -29.93 -5.36
N ARG A 395 9.37 -30.25 -6.34
CA ARG A 395 8.24 -31.16 -6.17
C ARG A 395 8.69 -32.62 -6.27
N SER A 396 9.67 -32.85 -7.14
CA SER A 396 10.27 -34.17 -7.37
C SER A 396 11.69 -33.98 -7.83
N GLU A 397 12.40 -35.07 -8.11
CA GLU A 397 13.81 -35.07 -8.48
C GLU A 397 14.13 -34.15 -9.67
N ASP A 398 13.21 -34.02 -10.62
CA ASP A 398 13.43 -33.26 -11.86
C ASP A 398 12.44 -32.13 -12.06
N GLU A 399 11.52 -31.89 -11.10
CA GLU A 399 10.46 -30.92 -11.30
C GLU A 399 10.44 -29.89 -10.17
N PRO A 400 10.61 -28.62 -10.49
CA PRO A 400 10.62 -27.57 -9.47
C PRO A 400 9.22 -27.23 -9.01
N GLU A 401 9.12 -26.66 -7.82
CA GLU A 401 7.91 -25.98 -7.42
C GLU A 401 7.73 -24.74 -8.26
N THR A 402 6.50 -24.49 -8.68
CA THR A 402 6.12 -23.28 -9.40
C THR A 402 4.80 -22.78 -8.84
N TYR A 403 4.59 -21.49 -8.91
CA TYR A 403 3.27 -20.94 -8.71
C TYR A 403 2.47 -21.15 -10.01
N PHE A 404 1.23 -21.59 -9.91
CA PHE A 404 0.31 -21.78 -11.06
C PHE A 404 0.74 -22.83 -12.10
N GLU A 405 1.62 -23.72 -11.77
CA GLU A 405 2.11 -24.74 -12.72
C GLU A 405 2.72 -24.14 -14.01
N TRP A 406 3.31 -22.95 -13.90
CA TRP A 406 3.97 -22.31 -15.04
C TRP A 406 5.21 -23.12 -15.45
N GLU A 407 5.30 -23.41 -16.77
CA GLU A 407 6.33 -24.30 -17.34
C GLU A 407 7.71 -23.67 -17.46
N TYR A 408 7.80 -22.33 -17.36
CA TYR A 408 9.04 -21.61 -17.71
C TYR A 408 9.76 -21.02 -16.52
N ILE A 409 9.25 -21.25 -15.32
CA ILE A 409 9.83 -20.70 -14.08
C ILE A 409 10.09 -21.80 -13.06
N ALA A 410 10.93 -21.49 -12.07
CA ALA A 410 11.24 -22.35 -10.94
C ALA A 410 11.38 -21.50 -9.69
N ASN A 411 10.65 -21.87 -8.64
CA ASN A 411 10.64 -21.09 -7.40
C ASN A 411 11.96 -21.22 -6.65
N TRP A 412 12.45 -20.10 -6.15
CA TRP A 412 13.60 -20.07 -5.25
C TRP A 412 13.29 -20.78 -3.92
N ASN A 413 14.31 -21.34 -3.30
CA ASN A 413 14.22 -21.93 -1.96
C ASN A 413 14.62 -20.88 -0.91
N PHE A 414 13.65 -20.20 -0.32
CA PHE A 414 13.90 -19.17 0.70
C PHE A 414 14.36 -19.74 2.04
N GLN A 415 14.39 -21.07 2.22
CA GLN A 415 15.03 -21.70 3.37
C GLN A 415 16.55 -21.61 3.29
N ASN A 416 17.09 -21.42 2.10
CA ASN A 416 18.53 -21.38 1.83
C ASN A 416 19.05 -19.95 2.00
N LEU A 417 20.00 -19.74 2.92
CA LEU A 417 20.57 -18.42 3.20
C LEU A 417 21.37 -17.85 2.03
N GLU A 418 21.97 -18.71 1.19
CA GLU A 418 22.66 -18.26 -0.03
C GLU A 418 21.69 -17.60 -1.00
N VAL A 419 20.47 -18.16 -1.14
CA VAL A 419 19.41 -17.59 -1.96
C VAL A 419 18.99 -16.22 -1.41
N ARG A 420 18.74 -16.14 -0.09
CA ARG A 420 18.36 -14.86 0.53
C ARG A 420 19.44 -13.81 0.31
N ARG A 421 20.73 -14.17 0.50
CA ARG A 421 21.84 -13.24 0.26
C ARG A 421 21.88 -12.77 -1.20
N HIS A 422 21.74 -13.71 -2.14
CA HIS A 422 21.74 -13.40 -3.56
C HIS A 422 20.63 -12.42 -3.92
N LEU A 423 19.41 -12.65 -3.42
CA LEU A 423 18.27 -11.78 -3.71
C LEU A 423 18.40 -10.42 -3.00
N LEU A 424 19.02 -10.37 -1.81
CA LEU A 424 19.31 -9.09 -1.16
C LEU A 424 20.37 -8.29 -1.95
N ASP A 425 21.34 -8.97 -2.56
CA ASP A 425 22.31 -8.30 -3.44
C ASP A 425 21.62 -7.71 -4.68
N VAL A 426 20.61 -8.39 -5.21
CA VAL A 426 19.76 -7.86 -6.31
C VAL A 426 19.06 -6.58 -5.84
N VAL A 427 18.46 -6.62 -4.65
CA VAL A 427 17.77 -5.46 -4.05
C VAL A 427 18.75 -4.29 -3.91
N ASP A 428 19.94 -4.55 -3.35
CA ASP A 428 20.97 -3.52 -3.15
C ASP A 428 21.35 -2.84 -4.49
N LYS A 429 21.50 -3.63 -5.54
CA LYS A 429 21.87 -3.07 -6.84
C LYS A 429 20.78 -2.14 -7.38
N TRP A 430 19.53 -2.62 -7.40
CA TRP A 430 18.47 -1.88 -8.11
C TRP A 430 17.85 -0.76 -7.28
N MET A 431 17.96 -0.79 -5.95
CA MET A 431 17.48 0.34 -5.15
C MET A 431 18.32 1.60 -5.36
N GLU A 432 19.54 1.48 -5.87
CA GLU A 432 20.40 2.62 -6.16
C GLU A 432 19.88 3.45 -7.36
N VAL A 433 19.11 2.84 -8.25
CA VAL A 433 18.65 3.47 -9.49
C VAL A 433 17.13 3.53 -9.62
N ALA A 434 16.40 3.31 -8.53
CA ALA A 434 14.94 3.33 -8.52
C ALA A 434 14.44 4.21 -7.38
N ASP A 435 13.21 4.67 -7.50
CA ASP A 435 12.53 5.44 -6.45
C ASP A 435 11.59 4.54 -5.63
N GLY A 436 11.37 3.33 -6.10
CA GLY A 436 10.55 2.33 -5.44
C GLY A 436 10.55 1.04 -6.20
N PHE A 437 10.01 -0.01 -5.56
CA PHE A 437 9.79 -1.31 -6.18
C PHE A 437 8.30 -1.61 -6.29
N ARG A 438 7.88 -2.08 -7.46
CA ARG A 438 6.63 -2.84 -7.61
C ARG A 438 7.02 -4.30 -7.44
N CYS A 439 6.50 -4.94 -6.40
CA CYS A 439 6.93 -6.27 -6.00
C CYS A 439 5.98 -7.32 -6.55
N ASP A 440 6.46 -8.03 -7.56
CA ASP A 440 5.72 -9.05 -8.30
C ASP A 440 5.34 -10.21 -7.39
N MET A 441 4.10 -10.71 -7.53
CA MET A 441 3.61 -11.88 -6.80
C MET A 441 3.97 -11.82 -5.31
N ALA A 442 3.67 -10.70 -4.66
CA ALA A 442 4.13 -10.47 -3.28
C ALA A 442 3.66 -11.55 -2.31
N TRP A 443 2.45 -12.09 -2.54
CA TRP A 443 1.90 -13.19 -1.71
C TRP A 443 2.73 -14.48 -1.77
N ALA A 444 3.54 -14.65 -2.80
CA ALA A 444 4.29 -15.90 -3.03
C ALA A 444 5.68 -15.90 -2.37
N VAL A 445 6.18 -14.74 -1.95
CA VAL A 445 7.48 -14.59 -1.29
C VAL A 445 7.25 -14.56 0.22
N PRO A 446 8.09 -15.23 1.04
CA PRO A 446 7.86 -15.25 2.48
C PRO A 446 7.86 -13.88 3.15
N ASN A 447 6.95 -13.67 4.09
CA ASN A 447 6.83 -12.41 4.83
C ASN A 447 8.14 -12.05 5.54
N SER A 448 8.88 -13.04 6.05
CA SER A 448 10.16 -12.81 6.70
C SER A 448 11.17 -12.13 5.77
N PHE A 449 11.12 -12.48 4.48
CA PHE A 449 11.99 -11.87 3.47
C PHE A 449 11.54 -10.44 3.17
N TRP A 450 10.22 -10.20 3.02
CA TRP A 450 9.71 -8.84 2.80
C TRP A 450 10.06 -7.91 3.95
N ARG A 451 9.99 -8.39 5.19
CA ARG A 451 10.35 -7.58 6.37
C ARG A 451 11.83 -7.20 6.34
N GLU A 452 12.68 -8.12 5.95
CA GLU A 452 14.12 -7.85 5.81
C GLU A 452 14.41 -6.87 4.67
N LEU A 453 13.78 -7.07 3.52
CA LEU A 453 13.90 -6.19 2.37
C LEU A 453 13.46 -4.77 2.75
N ARG A 454 12.34 -4.63 3.43
CA ARG A 454 11.86 -3.32 3.88
C ARG A 454 12.87 -2.61 4.77
N ASP A 455 13.39 -3.28 5.79
CA ASP A 455 14.42 -2.68 6.66
C ASP A 455 15.61 -2.19 5.84
N ARG A 456 16.03 -2.98 4.86
CA ARG A 456 17.17 -2.68 4.01
C ARG A 456 16.93 -1.44 3.14
N VAL A 457 15.82 -1.39 2.41
CA VAL A 457 15.53 -0.25 1.53
C VAL A 457 15.21 1.02 2.33
N LYS A 458 14.51 0.90 3.47
CA LYS A 458 14.14 2.07 4.28
C LYS A 458 15.35 2.64 5.04
N THR A 459 16.35 1.81 5.34
CA THR A 459 17.63 2.28 5.87
C THR A 459 18.42 3.05 4.82
N HIS A 460 18.38 2.60 3.57
CA HIS A 460 19.00 3.29 2.44
C HIS A 460 18.27 4.61 2.14
N ASP A 461 16.94 4.57 2.06
CA ASP A 461 16.12 5.73 1.75
C ASP A 461 14.71 5.55 2.35
N PRO A 462 14.38 6.29 3.43
CA PRO A 462 13.03 6.18 4.03
C PRO A 462 11.90 6.55 3.07
N GLU A 463 12.18 7.32 2.02
CA GLU A 463 11.20 7.74 1.02
C GLU A 463 11.06 6.75 -0.15
N PHE A 464 11.76 5.62 -0.12
CA PHE A 464 11.68 4.57 -1.14
C PHE A 464 10.33 3.86 -1.05
N LEU A 465 9.58 3.79 -2.15
CA LEU A 465 8.23 3.19 -2.16
C LEU A 465 8.31 1.67 -2.30
N LEU A 466 7.53 0.96 -1.49
CA LEU A 466 7.29 -0.48 -1.65
C LEU A 466 5.81 -0.68 -1.97
N LEU A 467 5.54 -1.09 -3.22
CA LEU A 467 4.20 -1.36 -3.74
C LEU A 467 4.05 -2.86 -4.00
N ASP A 468 3.06 -3.49 -3.37
CA ASP A 468 2.83 -4.92 -3.55
C ASP A 468 1.81 -5.23 -4.65
N GLU A 469 2.06 -6.32 -5.36
CA GLU A 469 1.00 -6.96 -6.13
C GLU A 469 0.35 -8.02 -5.25
N THR A 470 -0.91 -7.81 -4.88
CA THR A 470 -1.67 -8.75 -4.05
C THR A 470 -2.98 -9.14 -4.70
N ILE A 471 -3.39 -10.37 -4.48
CA ILE A 471 -4.68 -10.92 -4.87
C ILE A 471 -5.08 -11.94 -3.79
N PRO A 472 -6.11 -11.71 -2.99
CA PRO A 472 -6.90 -10.50 -2.72
C PRO A 472 -6.22 -9.57 -1.70
N TYR A 473 -6.98 -8.72 -1.02
CA TYR A 473 -6.46 -7.87 0.05
C TYR A 473 -5.72 -8.70 1.12
N ILE A 474 -4.49 -8.28 1.44
CA ILE A 474 -3.71 -8.84 2.54
C ILE A 474 -3.34 -7.68 3.46
N ALA A 475 -4.20 -7.38 4.43
CA ALA A 475 -4.01 -6.22 5.31
C ALA A 475 -2.69 -6.32 6.10
N ASP A 476 -2.28 -7.53 6.46
CA ASP A 476 -1.03 -7.74 7.22
C ASP A 476 0.22 -7.28 6.46
N PHE A 477 0.15 -7.17 5.13
CA PHE A 477 1.25 -6.61 4.34
C PHE A 477 1.55 -5.15 4.72
N HIS A 478 0.59 -4.44 5.28
CA HIS A 478 0.84 -3.08 5.75
C HIS A 478 1.59 -3.03 7.08
N GLY A 479 1.72 -4.12 7.77
CA GLY A 479 2.45 -4.24 9.04
C GLY A 479 3.93 -4.52 8.85
N GLY A 480 4.70 -3.54 8.39
CA GLY A 480 6.16 -3.65 8.26
C GLY A 480 6.65 -4.34 6.98
N MET A 481 5.83 -4.37 5.93
CA MET A 481 6.24 -4.97 4.66
C MET A 481 6.08 -3.99 3.47
N PHE A 482 4.87 -3.49 3.22
CA PHE A 482 4.60 -2.65 2.05
C PHE A 482 3.92 -1.34 2.45
N ASP A 483 4.12 -0.30 1.63
CA ASP A 483 3.53 1.02 1.82
C ASP A 483 2.22 1.17 1.06
N MET A 484 2.15 0.59 -0.13
CA MET A 484 1.03 0.74 -1.07
C MET A 484 0.65 -0.62 -1.61
N HIS A 485 -0.64 -0.78 -1.88
CA HIS A 485 -1.21 -2.09 -2.22
C HIS A 485 -2.00 -1.98 -3.51
N PHE A 486 -1.87 -2.97 -4.40
CA PHE A 486 -2.79 -3.11 -5.53
C PHE A 486 -4.21 -3.23 -4.99
N ASP A 487 -5.13 -2.39 -5.48
CA ASP A 487 -6.54 -2.51 -5.10
C ASP A 487 -7.25 -3.51 -6.01
N THR A 488 -6.94 -4.77 -5.83
CA THR A 488 -7.48 -5.86 -6.66
C THR A 488 -8.99 -6.04 -6.42
N THR A 489 -9.47 -5.80 -5.20
CA THR A 489 -10.89 -5.87 -4.87
C THR A 489 -11.67 -4.84 -5.67
N LEU A 490 -11.21 -3.58 -5.66
CA LEU A 490 -11.84 -2.53 -6.47
C LEU A 490 -11.71 -2.82 -7.97
N TYR A 491 -10.55 -3.29 -8.43
CA TYR A 491 -10.34 -3.69 -9.82
C TYR A 491 -11.42 -4.67 -10.28
N SER A 492 -11.63 -5.75 -9.48
CA SER A 492 -12.64 -6.77 -9.80
C SER A 492 -14.05 -6.18 -9.86
N THR A 493 -14.37 -5.32 -8.90
CA THR A 493 -15.67 -4.64 -8.86
C THR A 493 -15.87 -3.74 -10.09
N LEU A 494 -14.85 -2.93 -10.43
CA LEU A 494 -14.93 -2.05 -11.60
C LEU A 494 -15.16 -2.83 -12.89
N ARG A 495 -14.53 -4.02 -13.01
CA ARG A 495 -14.73 -4.90 -14.17
C ARG A 495 -16.15 -5.44 -14.21
N GLU A 496 -16.68 -5.93 -13.10
CA GLU A 496 -18.05 -6.48 -13.05
C GLU A 496 -19.08 -5.37 -13.31
N VAL A 497 -18.86 -4.17 -12.79
CA VAL A 497 -19.72 -3.02 -13.07
C VAL A 497 -19.64 -2.66 -14.56
N GLY A 498 -18.44 -2.59 -15.11
CA GLY A 498 -18.24 -2.25 -16.54
C GLY A 498 -18.92 -3.24 -17.47
N ARG A 499 -18.91 -4.53 -17.14
CA ARG A 499 -19.58 -5.59 -17.89
C ARG A 499 -21.11 -5.52 -17.77
N GLY A 500 -21.63 -4.77 -16.79
CA GLY A 500 -23.06 -4.76 -16.48
C GLY A 500 -23.51 -5.95 -15.62
N HIS A 501 -22.59 -6.63 -14.96
CA HIS A 501 -22.87 -7.80 -14.12
C HIS A 501 -23.06 -7.44 -12.65
N ALA A 502 -22.72 -6.20 -12.26
CA ALA A 502 -22.85 -5.73 -10.88
C ALA A 502 -23.36 -4.30 -10.86
N ASP A 503 -24.06 -3.96 -9.79
CA ASP A 503 -24.55 -2.60 -9.52
C ASP A 503 -23.36 -1.66 -9.27
N ALA A 504 -23.37 -0.50 -9.91
CA ALA A 504 -22.31 0.51 -9.72
C ALA A 504 -22.18 0.94 -8.25
N ALA A 505 -23.25 0.89 -7.47
CA ALA A 505 -23.20 1.17 -6.02
C ALA A 505 -22.25 0.22 -5.28
N GLY A 506 -21.98 -0.96 -5.83
CA GLY A 506 -20.99 -1.90 -5.27
C GLY A 506 -19.57 -1.36 -5.21
N ILE A 507 -19.26 -0.29 -5.96
CA ILE A 507 -17.96 0.39 -5.87
C ILE A 507 -17.72 0.91 -4.43
N LEU A 508 -18.77 1.45 -3.80
CA LEU A 508 -18.64 1.94 -2.41
C LEU A 508 -18.40 0.79 -1.43
N ASP A 509 -19.02 -0.37 -1.66
CA ASP A 509 -18.79 -1.57 -0.85
C ASP A 509 -17.35 -2.05 -0.98
N ALA A 510 -16.75 -1.97 -2.17
CA ALA A 510 -15.34 -2.33 -2.38
C ALA A 510 -14.40 -1.42 -1.59
N ILE A 511 -14.69 -0.11 -1.54
CA ILE A 511 -13.91 0.84 -0.74
C ILE A 511 -14.06 0.50 0.75
N ASP A 512 -15.28 0.23 1.21
CA ASP A 512 -15.55 -0.12 2.62
C ASP A 512 -14.81 -1.40 3.05
N GLN A 513 -14.54 -2.32 2.13
CA GLN A 513 -13.83 -3.56 2.44
C GLN A 513 -12.39 -3.34 2.93
N ARG A 514 -11.73 -2.27 2.50
CA ARG A 514 -10.39 -1.94 3.00
C ARG A 514 -10.39 -1.84 4.53
N GLU A 515 -11.39 -1.12 5.06
CA GLU A 515 -11.59 -0.96 6.48
C GLU A 515 -11.97 -2.27 7.15
N ALA A 516 -12.89 -3.02 6.55
CA ALA A 516 -13.40 -4.27 7.10
C ALA A 516 -12.30 -5.32 7.27
N VAL A 517 -11.36 -5.44 6.33
CA VAL A 517 -10.26 -6.42 6.43
C VAL A 517 -9.12 -5.93 7.33
N GLY A 518 -9.14 -4.67 7.76
CA GLY A 518 -8.24 -4.17 8.78
C GLY A 518 -7.09 -3.28 8.31
N PHE A 519 -7.12 -2.76 7.08
CA PHE A 519 -6.08 -1.80 6.68
C PHE A 519 -6.19 -0.55 7.55
N PRO A 520 -5.06 -0.06 8.08
CA PRO A 520 -5.09 1.19 8.84
C PRO A 520 -5.43 2.39 7.95
N PRO A 521 -5.91 3.51 8.54
CA PRO A 521 -6.32 4.66 7.74
C PRO A 521 -5.23 5.24 6.82
N HIS A 522 -3.96 5.05 7.17
CA HIS A 522 -2.83 5.59 6.40
C HIS A 522 -2.35 4.67 5.28
N ALA A 523 -2.92 3.47 5.12
CA ALA A 523 -2.56 2.57 4.03
C ALA A 523 -2.95 3.18 2.68
N ALA A 524 -2.05 3.09 1.69
CA ALA A 524 -2.31 3.60 0.35
C ALA A 524 -2.68 2.47 -0.60
N PHE A 525 -3.55 2.79 -1.57
CA PHE A 525 -4.03 1.82 -2.55
C PHE A 525 -3.80 2.35 -3.96
N MET A 526 -3.21 1.51 -4.81
CA MET A 526 -3.09 1.82 -6.23
C MET A 526 -4.36 1.38 -6.95
N LEU A 527 -5.06 2.34 -7.55
CA LEU A 527 -6.33 2.11 -8.25
C LEU A 527 -6.04 1.85 -9.73
N TYR A 528 -6.58 0.77 -10.27
CA TYR A 528 -6.38 0.44 -11.67
C TYR A 528 -7.60 -0.26 -12.25
N ALA A 529 -7.78 -0.12 -13.57
CA ALA A 529 -8.87 -0.76 -14.32
C ALA A 529 -8.33 -1.78 -15.31
N GLU A 530 -7.05 -1.66 -15.68
CA GLU A 530 -6.37 -2.58 -16.61
C GLU A 530 -4.87 -2.55 -16.34
N ASN A 531 -4.17 -3.56 -16.82
CA ASN A 531 -2.71 -3.65 -16.79
C ASN A 531 -2.24 -4.59 -17.91
N HIS A 532 -0.94 -4.88 -17.94
CA HIS A 532 -0.34 -5.71 -19.00
C HIS A 532 -0.83 -7.17 -18.98
N ASP A 533 -1.47 -7.62 -17.90
CA ASP A 533 -1.99 -8.99 -17.76
C ASP A 533 -3.46 -9.12 -18.15
N GLU A 534 -4.17 -8.00 -18.22
CA GLU A 534 -5.61 -8.01 -18.36
C GLU A 534 -6.06 -7.52 -19.74
N THR A 535 -7.21 -7.98 -20.18
CA THR A 535 -7.87 -7.44 -21.38
C THR A 535 -8.14 -5.95 -21.17
N ARG A 536 -7.94 -5.13 -22.20
CA ARG A 536 -8.24 -3.70 -22.13
C ARG A 536 -9.70 -3.48 -21.74
N TYR A 537 -9.93 -2.56 -20.81
CA TYR A 537 -11.27 -2.26 -20.28
C TYR A 537 -12.23 -1.85 -21.40
N ILE A 538 -11.74 -1.02 -22.33
CA ILE A 538 -12.55 -0.53 -23.46
C ILE A 538 -13.01 -1.68 -24.38
N VAL A 539 -12.21 -2.73 -24.52
CA VAL A 539 -12.55 -3.91 -25.32
C VAL A 539 -13.63 -4.73 -24.62
N GLU A 540 -13.49 -4.93 -23.33
CA GLU A 540 -14.39 -5.79 -22.56
C GLU A 540 -15.69 -5.11 -22.19
N CYS A 541 -15.65 -3.81 -21.87
CA CYS A 541 -16.77 -3.09 -21.26
C CYS A 541 -17.36 -1.99 -22.15
N GLY A 542 -16.64 -1.59 -23.21
CA GLY A 542 -17.10 -0.55 -24.12
C GLY A 542 -16.58 0.84 -23.75
N GLU A 543 -16.74 1.79 -24.66
CA GLU A 543 -16.19 3.14 -24.53
C GLU A 543 -16.84 3.93 -23.39
N ASP A 544 -18.18 3.86 -23.26
CA ASP A 544 -18.89 4.62 -22.22
C ASP A 544 -18.45 4.15 -20.82
N ALA A 545 -18.38 2.84 -20.61
CA ALA A 545 -17.88 2.30 -19.34
C ALA A 545 -16.41 2.67 -19.11
N ALA A 546 -15.60 2.71 -20.18
CA ALA A 546 -14.20 3.12 -20.09
C ALA A 546 -14.07 4.59 -19.68
N MET A 547 -14.96 5.46 -20.20
CA MET A 547 -14.98 6.86 -19.76
C MET A 547 -15.40 7.00 -18.29
N ALA A 548 -16.36 6.19 -17.86
CA ALA A 548 -16.85 6.19 -16.46
C ALA A 548 -15.78 5.67 -15.50
N VAL A 549 -15.08 4.58 -15.87
CA VAL A 549 -14.06 4.01 -15.00
C VAL A 549 -12.87 4.97 -14.82
N ALA A 550 -12.56 5.77 -15.84
CA ALA A 550 -11.57 6.84 -15.69
C ALA A 550 -11.97 7.78 -14.54
N GLY A 551 -13.24 8.16 -14.50
CA GLY A 551 -13.77 8.96 -13.39
C GLY A 551 -13.58 8.28 -12.03
N ALA A 552 -13.84 6.97 -11.97
CA ALA A 552 -13.63 6.20 -10.73
C ALA A 552 -12.17 6.26 -10.28
N LEU A 553 -11.22 6.06 -11.18
CA LEU A 553 -9.79 6.04 -10.84
C LEU A 553 -9.33 7.39 -10.25
N PHE A 554 -9.89 8.51 -10.71
CA PHE A 554 -9.43 9.83 -10.33
C PHE A 554 -10.29 10.50 -9.26
N THR A 555 -11.42 9.91 -8.88
CA THR A 555 -12.30 10.49 -7.84
C THR A 555 -12.47 9.60 -6.61
N LEU A 556 -12.11 8.31 -6.67
CA LEU A 556 -12.12 7.43 -5.50
C LEU A 556 -10.86 7.61 -4.68
N PRO A 557 -10.89 7.32 -3.36
CA PRO A 557 -9.68 7.47 -2.53
C PRO A 557 -8.62 6.45 -2.90
N GLY A 558 -7.47 6.93 -3.32
CA GLY A 558 -6.33 6.10 -3.72
C GLY A 558 -5.43 6.82 -4.70
N VAL A 559 -4.47 6.08 -5.22
CA VAL A 559 -3.45 6.58 -6.15
C VAL A 559 -3.75 5.97 -7.53
N PRO A 560 -4.21 6.78 -8.48
CA PRO A 560 -4.62 6.22 -9.78
C PRO A 560 -3.43 5.73 -10.60
N MET A 561 -3.63 4.65 -11.33
CA MET A 561 -2.67 4.14 -12.30
C MET A 561 -3.34 4.00 -13.66
N LEU A 562 -2.65 4.45 -14.69
CA LEU A 562 -3.00 4.21 -16.09
C LEU A 562 -2.06 3.16 -16.67
N TYR A 563 -2.60 2.23 -17.43
CA TYR A 563 -1.77 1.34 -18.24
C TYR A 563 -1.51 2.01 -19.59
N GLY A 564 -0.25 2.05 -19.99
CA GLY A 564 0.20 2.72 -21.23
C GLY A 564 -0.70 2.43 -22.41
N GLY A 565 -1.24 3.48 -23.01
CA GLY A 565 -2.22 3.40 -24.10
C GLY A 565 -3.69 3.50 -23.66
N GLN A 566 -3.95 3.36 -22.36
CA GLN A 566 -5.33 3.50 -21.84
C GLN A 566 -5.91 4.87 -22.21
N GLU A 567 -5.09 5.90 -22.12
CA GLU A 567 -5.46 7.28 -22.40
C GLU A 567 -5.73 7.56 -23.90
N ILE A 568 -5.30 6.68 -24.78
CA ILE A 568 -5.54 6.84 -26.23
C ILE A 568 -6.56 5.83 -26.75
N GLY A 569 -7.15 5.00 -25.89
CA GLY A 569 -8.12 4.00 -26.27
C GLY A 569 -7.53 2.76 -26.92
N GLN A 570 -6.30 2.41 -26.55
CA GLN A 570 -5.61 1.20 -27.06
C GLN A 570 -6.45 -0.04 -26.82
N ARG A 571 -6.54 -0.91 -27.82
CA ARG A 571 -7.33 -2.13 -27.76
C ARG A 571 -6.50 -3.37 -27.50
N GLY A 572 -5.27 -3.42 -27.97
CA GLY A 572 -4.38 -4.56 -27.74
C GLY A 572 -3.77 -4.58 -26.36
N ARG A 573 -3.73 -5.76 -25.74
CA ARG A 573 -3.21 -5.91 -24.36
C ARG A 573 -1.71 -5.65 -24.27
N ARG A 574 -0.92 -6.29 -25.12
CA ARG A 574 0.54 -6.16 -25.15
C ARG A 574 1.07 -5.81 -26.55
N ASP A 575 0.17 -5.44 -27.44
CA ASP A 575 0.52 -5.03 -28.81
C ASP A 575 1.20 -3.67 -28.79
N ALA A 576 1.95 -3.37 -29.82
CA ALA A 576 2.51 -2.03 -30.04
C ALA A 576 1.40 -0.97 -29.97
N LEU A 577 1.68 0.13 -29.30
CA LEU A 577 0.69 1.17 -29.11
C LEU A 577 0.36 1.87 -30.44
N ALA A 578 -0.93 1.98 -30.72
CA ALA A 578 -1.45 2.56 -31.96
C ALA A 578 -1.52 4.09 -31.86
N TRP A 579 -0.37 4.74 -31.76
CA TRP A 579 -0.26 6.19 -31.59
C TRP A 579 -1.01 6.97 -32.67
N ASP A 580 -1.00 6.47 -33.90
CA ASP A 580 -1.67 7.12 -35.04
C ASP A 580 -3.20 7.02 -34.95
N ASP A 581 -3.72 6.07 -34.18
CA ASP A 581 -5.16 5.87 -33.98
C ASP A 581 -5.63 6.43 -32.62
N ALA A 582 -4.82 7.27 -31.99
CA ALA A 582 -5.14 7.82 -30.65
C ALA A 582 -6.47 8.56 -30.66
N ARG A 583 -7.30 8.25 -29.67
CA ARG A 583 -8.64 8.85 -29.50
C ARG A 583 -8.52 10.13 -28.66
N GLU A 584 -8.51 11.28 -29.32
CA GLU A 584 -8.34 12.58 -28.67
C GLU A 584 -9.38 12.81 -27.55
N LYS A 585 -10.61 12.35 -27.74
CA LYS A 585 -11.67 12.47 -26.73
C LYS A 585 -11.28 11.79 -25.43
N ILE A 586 -10.68 10.59 -25.51
CA ILE A 586 -10.28 9.80 -24.34
C ILE A 586 -9.06 10.44 -23.70
N TYR A 587 -8.06 10.86 -24.50
CA TYR A 587 -6.86 11.55 -24.02
C TYR A 587 -7.22 12.82 -23.23
N THR A 588 -8.06 13.66 -23.79
CA THR A 588 -8.49 14.91 -23.17
C THR A 588 -9.23 14.63 -21.85
N HIS A 589 -10.05 13.60 -21.83
CA HIS A 589 -10.78 13.17 -20.63
C HIS A 589 -9.81 12.79 -19.50
N TYR A 590 -8.80 11.94 -19.79
CA TYR A 590 -7.80 11.56 -18.79
C TYR A 590 -6.98 12.77 -18.35
N GLN A 591 -6.53 13.61 -19.28
CA GLN A 591 -5.75 14.80 -18.96
C GLN A 591 -6.51 15.70 -17.99
N ARG A 592 -7.82 15.91 -18.25
CA ARG A 592 -8.67 16.74 -17.38
C ARG A 592 -8.85 16.10 -15.99
N LEU A 593 -9.05 14.79 -15.92
CA LEU A 593 -9.22 14.09 -14.64
C LEU A 593 -7.93 14.13 -13.81
N ILE A 594 -6.77 13.98 -14.44
CA ILE A 594 -5.47 14.12 -13.76
C ILE A 594 -5.35 15.53 -13.18
N GLU A 595 -5.67 16.55 -13.97
CA GLU A 595 -5.63 17.95 -13.55
C GLU A 595 -6.56 18.18 -12.34
N LEU A 596 -7.80 17.69 -12.41
CA LEU A 596 -8.77 17.85 -11.32
C LEU A 596 -8.27 17.21 -10.02
N ARG A 597 -7.74 15.98 -10.10
CA ARG A 597 -7.22 15.32 -8.90
C ARG A 597 -6.04 16.10 -8.30
N ASN A 598 -5.20 16.69 -9.14
CA ASN A 598 -4.07 17.50 -8.66
C ASN A 598 -4.53 18.82 -8.03
N GLU A 599 -5.61 19.41 -8.53
CA GLU A 599 -6.15 20.69 -8.05
C GLU A 599 -7.04 20.55 -6.81
N ILE A 600 -7.76 19.43 -6.68
CA ILE A 600 -8.79 19.25 -5.66
C ILE A 600 -8.29 18.25 -4.63
N SER A 601 -7.88 18.75 -3.46
CA SER A 601 -7.34 17.90 -2.39
C SER A 601 -8.35 16.87 -1.90
N ALA A 602 -9.64 17.17 -1.97
CA ALA A 602 -10.71 16.24 -1.58
C ALA A 602 -10.70 14.95 -2.42
N LEU A 603 -10.19 14.98 -3.66
CA LEU A 603 -10.12 13.81 -4.53
C LEU A 603 -8.89 12.94 -4.24
N GLY A 604 -7.96 13.40 -3.43
CA GLY A 604 -6.75 12.66 -3.07
C GLY A 604 -6.99 11.57 -2.02
N VAL A 605 -5.88 10.97 -1.57
CA VAL A 605 -5.93 9.84 -0.62
C VAL A 605 -6.49 10.23 0.73
N ASP A 606 -6.28 11.47 1.16
CA ASP A 606 -6.70 11.96 2.48
C ASP A 606 -8.15 12.43 2.53
N GLY A 607 -8.79 12.59 1.37
CA GLY A 607 -10.19 12.99 1.33
C GLY A 607 -11.10 11.86 1.80
N SER A 608 -12.12 12.19 2.59
CA SER A 608 -13.13 11.21 2.98
C SER A 608 -14.08 10.92 1.81
N ILE A 609 -14.68 9.73 1.83
CA ILE A 609 -15.73 9.36 0.88
C ILE A 609 -17.00 9.07 1.67
N ASN A 610 -18.11 9.65 1.24
CA ASN A 610 -19.39 9.51 1.92
C ASN A 610 -20.48 9.20 0.91
N PRO A 611 -21.46 8.37 1.25
CA PRO A 611 -22.61 8.18 0.39
C PRO A 611 -23.45 9.45 0.33
N VAL A 612 -24.11 9.68 -0.78
CA VAL A 612 -25.11 10.75 -0.92
C VAL A 612 -26.46 10.13 -1.28
N ASP A 613 -27.53 10.79 -0.87
CA ASP A 613 -28.88 10.39 -1.30
C ASP A 613 -29.15 11.02 -2.66
N TYR A 614 -29.43 10.18 -3.63
CA TYR A 614 -29.72 10.64 -5.00
C TYR A 614 -30.81 9.80 -5.62
N THR A 615 -31.50 10.40 -6.58
CA THR A 615 -32.48 9.71 -7.42
C THR A 615 -32.15 9.93 -8.88
N ILE A 616 -32.39 8.91 -9.69
CA ILE A 616 -32.23 8.99 -11.13
C ILE A 616 -33.61 9.27 -11.71
N VAL A 617 -33.71 10.34 -12.51
CA VAL A 617 -34.98 10.75 -13.12
C VAL A 617 -35.32 9.75 -14.23
N ASP A 618 -36.45 9.10 -14.08
CA ASP A 618 -36.93 8.08 -15.03
C ASP A 618 -37.75 8.76 -16.15
N ASP A 619 -37.18 8.82 -17.33
CA ASP A 619 -37.90 9.35 -18.49
C ASP A 619 -38.61 8.18 -19.20
N ILE A 620 -39.89 8.32 -19.43
CA ILE A 620 -40.74 7.29 -20.06
C ILE A 620 -40.22 6.90 -21.45
N GLU A 621 -39.48 7.80 -22.10
CA GLU A 621 -38.96 7.56 -23.46
C GLU A 621 -37.58 6.87 -23.49
N THR A 622 -36.82 6.95 -22.41
CA THR A 622 -35.50 6.30 -22.30
C THR A 622 -35.48 5.48 -21.02
N SER A 623 -35.48 4.17 -21.18
CA SER A 623 -35.30 3.25 -20.04
C SER A 623 -33.85 3.38 -19.53
N VAL A 624 -33.66 4.12 -18.44
CA VAL A 624 -32.33 4.27 -17.80
C VAL A 624 -32.13 3.11 -16.82
N ASP A 625 -31.01 2.44 -16.99
CA ASP A 625 -30.61 1.39 -16.03
C ASP A 625 -29.94 2.05 -14.82
N THR A 626 -30.68 2.11 -13.73
CA THR A 626 -30.22 2.75 -12.48
C THR A 626 -29.02 2.03 -11.86
N GLU A 627 -28.84 0.75 -12.16
CA GLU A 627 -27.70 -0.05 -11.67
C GLU A 627 -26.37 0.38 -12.31
N ARG A 628 -26.42 1.16 -13.40
CA ARG A 628 -25.22 1.64 -14.07
C ARG A 628 -24.65 2.93 -13.47
N VAL A 629 -25.32 3.52 -12.46
CA VAL A 629 -25.01 4.85 -11.95
C VAL A 629 -24.72 4.79 -10.46
N VAL A 630 -23.68 5.53 -10.03
CA VAL A 630 -23.39 5.72 -8.60
C VAL A 630 -22.97 7.17 -8.36
N ALA A 631 -23.35 7.71 -7.21
CA ALA A 631 -22.93 9.03 -6.76
C ALA A 631 -22.42 8.95 -5.33
N TYR A 632 -21.43 9.77 -5.03
CA TYR A 632 -20.81 9.84 -3.70
C TYR A 632 -20.20 11.22 -3.51
N GLU A 633 -19.91 11.56 -2.25
CA GLU A 633 -19.24 12.80 -1.87
C GLU A 633 -17.79 12.54 -1.54
N ARG A 634 -16.90 13.45 -1.97
CA ARG A 634 -15.53 13.51 -1.53
C ARG A 634 -15.32 14.81 -0.76
N ARG A 635 -14.68 14.73 0.40
CA ARG A 635 -14.55 15.90 1.29
C ARG A 635 -13.13 15.95 1.87
N ALA A 636 -12.57 17.16 1.89
CA ALA A 636 -11.34 17.46 2.62
C ALA A 636 -11.46 18.86 3.21
N ASP A 637 -11.21 19.01 4.49
CA ASP A 637 -11.34 20.27 5.21
C ASP A 637 -12.77 20.84 5.01
N GLU A 638 -12.88 22.05 4.45
CA GLU A 638 -14.16 22.71 4.17
C GLU A 638 -14.66 22.48 2.74
N GLU A 639 -13.87 21.74 1.92
CA GLU A 639 -14.24 21.50 0.53
C GLU A 639 -15.00 20.19 0.37
N SER A 640 -16.10 20.24 -0.37
CA SER A 640 -16.94 19.07 -0.67
C SER A 640 -17.27 19.03 -2.16
N TYR A 641 -17.23 17.82 -2.72
CA TYR A 641 -17.55 17.57 -4.14
C TYR A 641 -18.44 16.35 -4.24
N VAL A 642 -19.45 16.44 -5.10
CA VAL A 642 -20.29 15.29 -5.45
C VAL A 642 -19.76 14.73 -6.78
N CYS A 643 -19.44 13.44 -6.78
CA CYS A 643 -18.96 12.72 -7.95
C CYS A 643 -20.06 11.77 -8.43
N ILE A 644 -20.33 11.77 -9.72
CA ILE A 644 -21.33 10.93 -10.34
C ILE A 644 -20.66 10.13 -11.47
N LEU A 645 -20.83 8.82 -11.43
CA LEU A 645 -20.31 7.90 -12.45
C LEU A 645 -21.49 7.22 -13.14
N ASN A 646 -21.50 7.25 -14.44
CA ASN A 646 -22.51 6.59 -15.28
C ASN A 646 -21.80 5.64 -16.25
N PHE A 647 -21.92 4.35 -16.00
CA PHE A 647 -21.34 3.28 -16.82
C PHE A 647 -22.23 2.90 -17.99
N GLY A 648 -23.42 3.51 -18.10
CA GLY A 648 -24.37 3.25 -19.18
C GLY A 648 -24.07 4.04 -20.46
N GLU A 649 -24.75 3.67 -21.51
CA GLU A 649 -24.53 4.23 -22.86
C GLU A 649 -25.32 5.53 -23.12
N THR A 650 -26.22 5.89 -22.22
CA THR A 650 -27.07 7.10 -22.40
C THR A 650 -26.85 8.05 -21.23
N PRO A 651 -26.90 9.38 -21.48
CA PRO A 651 -26.82 10.33 -20.37
C PRO A 651 -27.94 10.11 -19.36
N VAL A 652 -27.65 10.38 -18.09
CA VAL A 652 -28.62 10.27 -17.01
C VAL A 652 -28.85 11.64 -16.36
N THR A 653 -30.06 11.84 -15.83
CA THR A 653 -30.38 13.01 -15.01
C THR A 653 -30.45 12.55 -13.55
N VAL A 654 -29.61 13.16 -12.69
CA VAL A 654 -29.47 12.79 -11.30
C VAL A 654 -29.87 13.97 -10.41
N THR A 655 -30.77 13.71 -9.47
CA THR A 655 -31.16 14.68 -8.45
C THR A 655 -30.51 14.31 -7.14
N ILE A 656 -29.70 15.21 -6.59
CA ILE A 656 -29.06 15.02 -5.28
C ILE A 656 -30.04 15.55 -4.21
N ALA A 657 -30.32 14.74 -3.20
CA ALA A 657 -31.21 15.14 -2.11
C ALA A 657 -30.63 16.33 -1.34
N GLU A 658 -31.52 17.26 -0.96
CA GLU A 658 -31.12 18.47 -0.20
C GLU A 658 -30.58 18.14 1.19
N THR A 659 -30.90 16.96 1.74
CA THR A 659 -30.40 16.51 3.04
C THR A 659 -29.62 15.24 2.86
N SER A 660 -28.34 15.29 3.21
CA SER A 660 -27.44 14.15 3.18
C SER A 660 -26.74 14.04 4.53
N ILE A 661 -26.73 12.86 5.13
CA ILE A 661 -26.09 12.62 6.44
C ILE A 661 -24.71 11.99 6.20
N PRO A 662 -23.61 12.66 6.57
CA PRO A 662 -22.30 12.05 6.47
C PRO A 662 -22.14 10.87 7.44
N ARG A 663 -21.47 9.81 7.02
CA ARG A 663 -21.28 8.61 7.83
C ARG A 663 -20.25 8.77 8.95
N ASN A 664 -19.32 9.69 8.86
CA ASN A 664 -18.26 9.84 9.87
C ASN A 664 -18.53 11.05 10.76
N ASN A 665 -19.15 10.79 11.89
CA ASN A 665 -19.59 11.82 12.81
C ASN A 665 -18.99 11.67 14.19
N ASP A 666 -17.73 12.07 14.34
CA ASP A 666 -17.24 12.35 15.70
C ASP A 666 -17.62 13.77 16.18
N GLU A 667 -18.16 14.62 15.28
CA GLU A 667 -18.46 16.01 15.61
C GLU A 667 -19.93 16.44 15.45
N ILE A 668 -20.79 15.61 14.87
CA ILE A 668 -22.21 15.97 14.68
C ILE A 668 -23.10 15.05 15.53
N LYS A 669 -23.77 15.63 16.47
CA LYS A 669 -24.74 14.90 17.29
C LYS A 669 -25.91 14.41 16.42
N SER A 670 -26.36 13.22 16.68
CA SER A 670 -27.16 12.29 15.91
C SER A 670 -28.53 12.75 15.37
N ASN A 671 -28.80 14.04 15.19
CA ASN A 671 -30.11 14.52 14.69
C ASN A 671 -30.07 15.83 13.90
N GLU A 672 -28.92 16.22 13.34
CA GLU A 672 -28.88 17.45 12.53
C GLU A 672 -28.86 17.08 11.04
N SER A 673 -29.90 17.49 10.32
CA SER A 673 -29.94 17.41 8.86
C SER A 673 -29.02 18.48 8.27
N VAL A 674 -28.11 18.07 7.42
CA VAL A 674 -27.18 18.97 6.73
C VAL A 674 -27.75 19.25 5.34
N ASN A 675 -27.99 20.52 5.04
CA ASN A 675 -28.42 20.93 3.69
C ASN A 675 -27.21 21.00 2.77
N VAL A 676 -27.31 20.31 1.63
CA VAL A 676 -26.23 20.27 0.61
C VAL A 676 -26.73 21.04 -0.61
N ASP A 677 -26.01 22.07 -1.00
CA ASP A 677 -26.25 22.81 -2.24
C ASP A 677 -25.17 22.49 -3.25
N VAL A 678 -25.55 21.85 -4.36
CA VAL A 678 -24.61 21.35 -5.38
C VAL A 678 -24.60 22.31 -6.56
N SER A 679 -23.42 22.79 -6.93
CA SER A 679 -23.19 23.61 -8.13
C SER A 679 -23.52 22.78 -9.39
N ALA A 680 -24.12 23.41 -10.38
CA ALA A 680 -24.45 22.72 -11.62
C ALA A 680 -23.29 22.66 -12.62
N GLU A 681 -22.16 23.33 -12.34
CA GLU A 681 -21.00 23.26 -13.24
C GLU A 681 -20.29 21.91 -13.08
N ASN A 682 -20.23 21.15 -14.16
CA ASN A 682 -19.47 19.90 -14.20
C ASN A 682 -18.00 20.24 -14.44
N LEU A 683 -17.15 20.04 -13.43
CA LEU A 683 -15.73 20.39 -13.50
C LEU A 683 -14.96 19.54 -14.52
N VAL A 684 -15.48 18.37 -14.88
CA VAL A 684 -14.85 17.50 -15.90
C VAL A 684 -14.99 18.12 -17.29
N THR A 685 -16.16 18.68 -17.61
CA THR A 685 -16.42 19.28 -18.93
C THR A 685 -16.21 20.79 -18.95
N GLY A 686 -16.27 21.45 -17.81
CA GLY A 686 -16.26 22.91 -17.71
C GLY A 686 -17.57 23.56 -18.12
N GLU A 687 -18.62 22.77 -18.29
CA GLU A 687 -19.93 23.24 -18.76
C GLU A 687 -21.02 23.01 -17.72
N SER A 688 -22.11 23.74 -17.83
CA SER A 688 -23.27 23.53 -16.96
C SER A 688 -23.93 22.19 -17.29
N ALA A 689 -24.20 21.40 -16.25
CA ALA A 689 -24.96 20.16 -16.34
C ALA A 689 -26.43 20.36 -15.95
N ALA A 690 -26.87 21.61 -15.74
CA ALA A 690 -28.23 21.91 -15.27
C ALA A 690 -29.26 21.44 -16.28
N GLY A 691 -30.14 20.53 -15.86
CA GLY A 691 -31.30 20.08 -16.60
C GLY A 691 -32.58 20.53 -15.89
N ALA A 692 -33.74 20.26 -16.50
CA ALA A 692 -35.02 20.65 -15.92
C ALA A 692 -35.32 19.96 -14.59
N GLU A 693 -34.79 18.79 -14.35
CA GLU A 693 -35.10 17.96 -13.18
C GLU A 693 -33.87 17.52 -12.38
N GLY A 694 -32.67 18.00 -12.72
CA GLY A 694 -31.46 17.64 -12.03
C GLY A 694 -30.19 17.84 -12.87
N LEU A 695 -29.12 17.17 -12.50
CA LEU A 695 -27.83 17.24 -13.18
C LEU A 695 -27.77 16.19 -14.30
N VAL A 696 -27.46 16.61 -15.52
CA VAL A 696 -27.32 15.70 -16.66
C VAL A 696 -25.88 15.29 -16.80
N VAL A 697 -25.59 13.99 -16.69
CA VAL A 697 -24.22 13.43 -16.70
C VAL A 697 -24.12 12.39 -17.82
N ASN A 698 -23.13 12.56 -18.69
CA ASN A 698 -22.83 11.56 -19.72
C ASN A 698 -22.17 10.32 -19.09
N ASN A 699 -20.93 10.44 -18.62
CA ASN A 699 -20.23 9.34 -17.97
C ASN A 699 -19.62 9.74 -16.63
N VAL A 700 -19.07 10.96 -16.51
CA VAL A 700 -18.43 11.43 -15.28
C VAL A 700 -18.89 12.85 -14.98
N GLY A 701 -19.31 13.09 -13.75
CA GLY A 701 -19.57 14.42 -13.24
C GLY A 701 -18.86 14.65 -11.92
N VAL A 702 -18.25 15.82 -11.78
CA VAL A 702 -17.65 16.29 -10.52
C VAL A 702 -18.18 17.69 -10.27
N PHE A 703 -18.89 17.86 -9.16
CA PHE A 703 -19.63 19.08 -8.84
C PHE A 703 -19.27 19.58 -7.46
N ALA A 704 -18.87 20.86 -7.36
CA ALA A 704 -18.62 21.47 -6.05
C ALA A 704 -19.91 21.51 -5.23
N ALA A 705 -19.82 21.22 -3.94
CA ALA A 705 -20.95 21.23 -3.03
C ALA A 705 -20.67 22.12 -1.83
N THR A 706 -21.69 22.83 -1.35
CA THR A 706 -21.63 23.63 -0.13
C THR A 706 -22.49 22.95 0.92
N ILE A 707 -21.93 22.73 2.09
CA ILE A 707 -22.63 22.13 3.22
C ILE A 707 -23.05 23.27 4.14
N ASN A 708 -24.35 23.51 4.27
CA ASN A 708 -24.89 24.50 5.17
C ASN A 708 -25.35 23.80 6.45
N SER A 709 -24.59 23.92 7.52
CA SER A 709 -25.07 23.54 8.83
C SER A 709 -25.99 24.67 9.32
N ASP A 710 -27.30 24.48 9.22
CA ASP A 710 -28.26 25.35 9.87
C ASP A 710 -28.18 25.13 11.37
N ILE A 711 -27.29 25.85 12.03
CA ILE A 711 -27.35 26.01 13.46
C ILE A 711 -28.54 26.91 13.72
N ASN A 712 -29.69 26.27 14.03
CA ASN A 712 -30.89 27.02 14.37
C ASN A 712 -30.64 27.77 15.71
N UNK A 713 -30.27 28.68 15.59
CA UNK A 713 -30.01 29.50 16.65
C UNK A 713 -31.21 30.00 17.41
N SER A 714 -32.29 29.61 16.91
CA SER A 714 -33.50 30.00 17.61
C SER A 714 -33.81 29.21 18.88
N SER A 715 -33.09 28.16 19.18
CA SER A 715 -33.28 27.38 20.40
C SER A 715 -32.45 27.86 21.61
N LEU A 716 -31.53 28.80 21.40
CA LEU A 716 -30.66 29.30 22.46
C LEU A 716 -31.20 30.55 23.20
N LEU A 717 -32.31 31.04 22.82
CA LEU A 717 -32.89 32.22 23.43
C LEU A 717 -34.14 32.00 24.34
N UNK A 718 -34.33 30.94 24.44
CA UNK A 718 -35.47 30.68 25.19
C UNK A 718 -35.24 30.34 26.63
N ASP A 719 -34.20 30.19 26.99
CA ASP A 719 -33.98 29.80 28.39
C ASP A 719 -33.45 30.95 29.28
N ILE A 720 -33.54 32.16 28.81
CA ILE A 720 -33.26 33.33 29.66
C ILE A 720 -34.45 34.29 29.61
N SER A 721 -35.54 33.92 30.30
CA SER A 721 -36.57 34.87 30.71
C SER A 721 -37.28 34.37 32.00
#